data_b20bc91b516a2b95483bec4b004bec12
#
_entry.id   b20bc91b516a2b95483bec4b004bec12
#
_cell.length_a   1.000
_cell.length_b   1.000
_cell.length_c   1.000
_cell.angle_alpha   90.00
_cell.angle_beta   90.00
_cell.angle_gamma   90.00
#
_symmetry.space_group_name_H-M   'P 1'
#
loop_
_entity.id
_entity.type
_entity.pdbx_description
1 polymer ?
#
loop_
_entity_poly.entity_id
_entity_poly.type
_entity_poly.pdbx_seq_one_letter_code
_entity_poly.pdbx_strand_id
1 'polypeptide(L)'
;MITTEITKLQYDIYGLLAERRLKDAFGKLALLVNELQDWVSRDKLNEMETSYRYMIQYMLDGVEDPERKSIYDHLVLSAYVLTDRVSDRLAGQVSPSQYYGWKRYASASRTGISLSSQFDVCDNEINDLSLALLLGEQEQDFSKIQSLKHRIEDTAGNLFMGIWTNYPAAEEDYRSLREALFTDRFPDTFVSLLLSAVLLNLLHRFDEQKLLILLDGYRHSSPEIQMRSLCCALIVMYIYRERLPLLKSLRNRLDALCEEPRFKTDVRNIFLQFIKSQETEKITRKMNEELLPEMMKLGPSLYKKIRQEDLMNDINALEENPEWQEMLDKSGITDKLKELTDLQMEGADVFMSTFSHLKSFPFFQSIQNWFLPFNPDHTALSGVLSGKGGDTFKKMISASALLCNSDKYSFCLSLAQVPESQRDLMMGQFSAENAAVQEMEKEELMKKEISRENISNRYIQDLYRFFKLYIRRTEFTDPFAGHINLLHVSVLNPLLSDSDSLRLIGEYYFRRGYYAEALELFERLSAAYHSDSEIYQKIGFCYQKKGDYANALEAFLKAEIISPDNFWTIRRIATCYRNMKKPEMALSYYHRAEKIQPENLSVQMNIGHCYVEQKDYEEALKYYFKVDYLDPEGGKAWRPIAWCSFLVGKKEQAQRYYEKILDDKPVSLDYFNAGHVEFSLGHIRKAIDYYRRSICLLYTSPSPRDRSVS
;
A
#
# COMPACT_ATOMS: atom_id res chain seq x y z
N MET A 1 13.34 5.01 -34.24
CA MET A 1 13.44 4.97 -32.74
C MET A 1 13.01 3.61 -32.19
N ILE A 2 13.66 3.10 -31.12
CA ILE A 2 13.20 1.90 -30.40
C ILE A 2 12.18 2.28 -29.30
N THR A 3 11.40 1.30 -28.82
CA THR A 3 10.32 1.54 -27.83
C THR A 3 10.80 2.28 -26.59
N THR A 4 11.98 1.96 -26.07
CA THR A 4 12.53 2.62 -24.86
C THR A 4 12.88 4.08 -25.10
N GLU A 5 13.36 4.45 -26.29
CA GLU A 5 13.65 5.85 -26.65
C GLU A 5 12.36 6.67 -26.79
N ILE A 6 11.32 6.10 -27.40
CA ILE A 6 10.01 6.73 -27.53
C ILE A 6 9.44 7.01 -26.12
N THR A 7 9.48 6.01 -25.24
CA THR A 7 8.97 6.14 -23.88
C THR A 7 9.75 7.18 -23.07
N LYS A 8 11.08 7.17 -23.17
CA LYS A 8 11.93 8.17 -22.49
C LYS A 8 11.60 9.59 -22.95
N LEU A 9 11.52 9.81 -24.26
CA LEU A 9 11.23 11.11 -24.82
C LEU A 9 9.83 11.59 -24.46
N GLN A 10 8.86 10.69 -24.40
CA GLN A 10 7.50 10.97 -23.92
C GLN A 10 7.50 11.47 -22.47
N TYR A 11 8.19 10.78 -21.55
CA TYR A 11 8.28 11.21 -20.15
C TYR A 11 9.04 12.54 -19.99
N ASP A 12 10.07 12.76 -20.79
CA ASP A 12 10.80 14.04 -20.82
C ASP A 12 9.86 15.20 -21.23
N ILE A 13 9.01 14.98 -22.25
CA ILE A 13 8.01 15.98 -22.68
C ILE A 13 7.00 16.23 -21.56
N TYR A 14 6.50 15.17 -20.90
CA TYR A 14 5.56 15.31 -19.79
C TYR A 14 6.16 16.11 -18.63
N GLY A 15 7.43 15.89 -18.28
CA GLY A 15 8.14 16.67 -17.27
C GLY A 15 8.19 18.16 -17.63
N LEU A 16 8.55 18.49 -18.87
CA LEU A 16 8.59 19.87 -19.36
C LEU A 16 7.20 20.55 -19.35
N LEU A 17 6.16 19.81 -19.72
CA LEU A 17 4.79 20.31 -19.68
C LEU A 17 4.29 20.53 -18.25
N ALA A 18 4.65 19.66 -17.32
CA ALA A 18 4.36 19.83 -15.90
C ALA A 18 5.07 21.06 -15.31
N GLU A 19 6.33 21.31 -15.71
CA GLU A 19 7.09 22.50 -15.36
C GLU A 19 6.65 23.77 -16.09
N ARG A 20 5.60 23.70 -16.96
CA ARG A 20 5.14 24.82 -17.78
C ARG A 20 6.18 25.35 -18.77
N ARG A 21 7.11 24.54 -19.22
CA ARG A 21 8.17 24.87 -20.19
C ARG A 21 7.75 24.49 -21.63
N LEU A 22 6.70 25.13 -22.13
CA LEU A 22 6.02 24.74 -23.36
C LEU A 22 6.94 24.81 -24.61
N LYS A 23 7.81 25.82 -24.70
CA LYS A 23 8.77 25.96 -25.82
C LYS A 23 9.74 24.76 -25.90
N ASP A 24 10.27 24.34 -24.75
CA ASP A 24 11.20 23.21 -24.70
C ASP A 24 10.47 21.88 -24.99
N ALA A 25 9.23 21.77 -24.50
CA ALA A 25 8.36 20.64 -24.80
C ALA A 25 8.09 20.50 -26.31
N PHE A 26 7.78 21.60 -27.01
CA PHE A 26 7.60 21.57 -28.45
C PHE A 26 8.86 21.12 -29.20
N GLY A 27 10.05 21.59 -28.77
CA GLY A 27 11.31 21.14 -29.35
C GLY A 27 11.52 19.63 -29.27
N LYS A 28 11.18 19.00 -28.12
CA LYS A 28 11.25 17.54 -27.98
C LYS A 28 10.11 16.82 -28.71
N LEU A 29 8.90 17.38 -28.70
CA LEU A 29 7.76 16.83 -29.42
C LEU A 29 8.01 16.81 -30.95
N ALA A 30 8.69 17.82 -31.50
CA ALA A 30 9.10 17.85 -32.90
C ALA A 30 9.98 16.65 -33.29
N LEU A 31 10.81 16.12 -32.37
CA LEU A 31 11.60 14.91 -32.64
C LEU A 31 10.70 13.68 -32.84
N LEU A 32 9.67 13.50 -32.00
CA LEU A 32 8.69 12.41 -32.14
C LEU A 32 7.88 12.55 -33.43
N VAL A 33 7.39 13.77 -33.73
CA VAL A 33 6.58 14.06 -34.92
C VAL A 33 7.38 13.83 -36.18
N ASN A 34 8.66 14.23 -36.21
CA ASN A 34 9.54 14.01 -37.35
C ASN A 34 9.83 12.53 -37.60
N GLU A 35 9.99 11.72 -36.51
CA GLU A 35 10.17 10.28 -36.64
C GLU A 35 8.93 9.58 -37.22
N LEU A 36 7.75 10.01 -36.82
CA LEU A 36 6.47 9.46 -37.34
C LEU A 36 6.23 9.77 -38.80
N GLN A 37 6.82 10.87 -39.34
CA GLN A 37 6.65 11.37 -40.70
C GLN A 37 5.18 11.62 -41.11
N ASP A 38 4.35 11.96 -40.11
CA ASP A 38 2.91 12.22 -40.33
C ASP A 38 2.66 13.71 -40.49
N TRP A 39 2.12 14.08 -41.66
CA TRP A 39 1.85 15.49 -41.98
C TRP A 39 0.79 16.14 -41.06
N VAL A 40 -0.21 15.34 -40.61
CA VAL A 40 -1.29 15.83 -39.73
C VAL A 40 -0.74 16.22 -38.36
N SER A 41 0.12 15.38 -37.79
CA SER A 41 0.79 15.65 -36.50
C SER A 41 1.75 16.83 -36.60
N ARG A 42 2.42 17.01 -37.76
CA ARG A 42 3.33 18.13 -37.99
C ARG A 42 2.55 19.44 -38.14
N ASP A 43 1.45 19.44 -38.87
CA ASP A 43 0.60 20.59 -39.03
C ASP A 43 0.03 21.07 -37.71
N LYS A 44 -0.45 20.13 -36.90
CA LYS A 44 -0.95 20.40 -35.54
C LYS A 44 0.13 20.98 -34.59
N LEU A 45 1.35 20.50 -34.68
CA LEU A 45 2.47 21.07 -33.93
C LEU A 45 2.78 22.50 -34.39
N ASN A 46 2.84 22.74 -35.69
CA ASN A 46 3.07 24.08 -36.26
C ASN A 46 1.98 25.08 -35.86
N GLU A 47 0.72 24.66 -35.82
CA GLU A 47 -0.40 25.45 -35.35
C GLU A 47 -0.22 25.87 -33.87
N MET A 48 0.15 24.91 -33.01
CA MET A 48 0.41 25.20 -31.61
C MET A 48 1.62 26.10 -31.39
N GLU A 49 2.73 25.89 -32.11
CA GLU A 49 3.90 26.77 -32.06
C GLU A 49 3.59 28.18 -32.53
N THR A 50 2.78 28.33 -33.57
CA THR A 50 2.35 29.60 -34.10
C THR A 50 1.47 30.35 -33.10
N SER A 51 0.49 29.68 -32.51
CA SER A 51 -0.36 30.24 -31.46
C SER A 51 0.44 30.68 -30.25
N TYR A 52 1.40 29.86 -29.82
CA TYR A 52 2.31 30.20 -28.71
C TYR A 52 3.17 31.43 -29.03
N ARG A 53 3.69 31.53 -30.26
CA ARG A 53 4.49 32.67 -30.73
C ARG A 53 3.69 33.96 -30.72
N TYR A 54 2.47 33.96 -31.22
CA TYR A 54 1.59 35.11 -31.17
C TYR A 54 1.26 35.53 -29.73
N MET A 55 0.94 34.58 -28.88
CA MET A 55 0.68 34.86 -27.46
C MET A 55 1.87 35.54 -26.76
N ILE A 56 3.10 35.10 -27.03
CA ILE A 56 4.30 35.71 -26.49
C ILE A 56 4.54 37.10 -27.08
N GLN A 57 4.32 37.29 -28.40
CA GLN A 57 4.47 38.58 -29.06
C GLN A 57 3.52 39.61 -28.46
N TYR A 58 2.23 39.31 -28.31
CA TYR A 58 1.25 40.19 -27.68
C TYR A 58 1.62 40.54 -26.23
N MET A 59 2.20 39.57 -25.50
CA MET A 59 2.70 39.83 -24.13
C MET A 59 3.86 40.82 -24.15
N LEU A 60 4.80 40.70 -25.08
CA LEU A 60 5.93 41.61 -25.22
C LEU A 60 5.51 43.01 -25.66
N ASP A 61 4.46 43.11 -26.51
CA ASP A 61 3.85 44.35 -26.96
C ASP A 61 3.00 45.04 -25.87
N GLY A 62 2.93 44.44 -24.64
CA GLY A 62 2.23 45.00 -23.49
C GLY A 62 0.69 44.87 -23.55
N VAL A 63 0.16 44.02 -24.42
CA VAL A 63 -1.29 43.78 -24.51
C VAL A 63 -1.75 42.96 -23.31
N GLU A 64 -2.66 43.47 -22.51
CA GLU A 64 -3.35 42.72 -21.47
C GLU A 64 -4.46 41.88 -22.10
N ASP A 65 -4.27 40.58 -22.10
CA ASP A 65 -5.25 39.60 -22.58
C ASP A 65 -5.76 38.74 -21.43
N PRO A 66 -7.03 38.86 -21.01
CA PRO A 66 -7.62 38.05 -19.92
C PRO A 66 -7.69 36.57 -20.27
N GLU A 67 -7.74 36.20 -21.57
CA GLU A 67 -7.81 34.82 -22.01
C GLU A 67 -6.44 34.14 -22.13
N ARG A 68 -5.34 34.89 -21.98
CA ARG A 68 -3.96 34.37 -22.12
C ARG A 68 -3.73 33.08 -21.34
N LYS A 69 -4.18 33.03 -20.10
CA LYS A 69 -4.03 31.83 -19.24
C LYS A 69 -4.80 30.65 -19.83
N SER A 70 -6.01 30.88 -20.29
CA SER A 70 -6.86 29.86 -20.91
C SER A 70 -6.24 29.30 -22.19
N ILE A 71 -5.69 30.20 -23.04
CA ILE A 71 -5.00 29.84 -24.30
C ILE A 71 -3.75 29.01 -23.97
N TYR A 72 -2.95 29.45 -23.00
CA TYR A 72 -1.75 28.71 -22.55
C TYR A 72 -2.09 27.32 -22.02
N ASP A 73 -3.08 27.21 -21.15
CA ASP A 73 -3.54 25.94 -20.60
C ASP A 73 -4.07 25.00 -21.70
N HIS A 74 -4.77 25.55 -22.70
CA HIS A 74 -5.21 24.78 -23.86
C HIS A 74 -4.03 24.27 -24.70
N LEU A 75 -3.01 25.10 -24.94
CA LEU A 75 -1.79 24.68 -25.66
C LEU A 75 -1.05 23.55 -24.90
N VAL A 76 -0.93 23.64 -23.57
CA VAL A 76 -0.31 22.60 -22.76
C VAL A 76 -1.10 21.28 -22.87
N LEU A 77 -2.43 21.34 -22.76
CA LEU A 77 -3.29 20.17 -22.91
C LEU A 77 -3.18 19.55 -24.31
N SER A 78 -3.19 20.38 -25.34
CA SER A 78 -3.04 19.94 -26.74
C SER A 78 -1.69 19.28 -26.99
N ALA A 79 -0.62 19.77 -26.34
CA ALA A 79 0.71 19.18 -26.41
C ALA A 79 0.76 17.80 -25.74
N TYR A 80 0.09 17.62 -24.59
CA TYR A 80 -0.07 16.30 -23.97
C TYR A 80 -0.79 15.32 -24.92
N VAL A 81 -1.93 15.73 -25.49
CA VAL A 81 -2.74 14.88 -26.39
C VAL A 81 -1.96 14.51 -27.66
N LEU A 82 -1.22 15.47 -28.25
CA LEU A 82 -0.41 15.18 -29.44
C LEU A 82 0.75 14.23 -29.10
N THR A 83 1.40 14.43 -27.96
CA THR A 83 2.47 13.55 -27.48
C THR A 83 1.96 12.11 -27.30
N ASP A 84 0.79 11.94 -26.67
CA ASP A 84 0.17 10.63 -26.50
C ASP A 84 -0.13 9.94 -27.83
N ARG A 85 -0.72 10.64 -28.77
CA ARG A 85 -1.09 10.11 -30.09
C ARG A 85 0.14 9.71 -30.92
N VAL A 86 1.14 10.58 -30.97
CA VAL A 86 2.37 10.33 -31.74
C VAL A 86 3.17 9.17 -31.12
N SER A 87 3.32 9.17 -29.81
CA SER A 87 4.02 8.08 -29.09
C SER A 87 3.29 6.75 -29.25
N ASP A 88 1.96 6.70 -29.20
CA ASP A 88 1.19 5.48 -29.41
C ASP A 88 1.34 4.94 -30.83
N ARG A 89 1.29 5.81 -31.85
CA ARG A 89 1.46 5.41 -33.25
C ARG A 89 2.87 4.90 -33.53
N LEU A 90 3.92 5.57 -33.03
CA LEU A 90 5.31 5.10 -33.14
C LEU A 90 5.52 3.76 -32.44
N ALA A 91 5.06 3.64 -31.20
CA ALA A 91 5.16 2.40 -30.45
C ALA A 91 4.38 1.26 -31.13
N GLY A 92 3.24 1.55 -31.73
CA GLY A 92 2.44 0.59 -32.49
C GLY A 92 3.18 -0.05 -33.67
N GLN A 93 4.16 0.66 -34.25
CA GLN A 93 4.96 0.14 -35.35
C GLN A 93 6.08 -0.80 -34.89
N VAL A 94 6.67 -0.56 -33.70
CA VAL A 94 7.93 -1.23 -33.27
C VAL A 94 7.78 -2.10 -32.04
N SER A 95 6.75 -1.89 -31.19
CA SER A 95 6.64 -2.60 -29.92
C SER A 95 6.14 -4.03 -30.10
N PRO A 96 6.83 -5.04 -29.49
CA PRO A 96 6.38 -6.43 -29.44
C PRO A 96 5.39 -6.72 -28.29
N SER A 97 4.99 -5.71 -27.52
CA SER A 97 4.13 -5.91 -26.35
C SER A 97 2.77 -6.52 -26.71
N GLN A 98 2.16 -7.17 -25.72
CA GLN A 98 0.85 -7.81 -25.86
C GLN A 98 -0.22 -6.79 -26.30
N TYR A 99 -0.20 -5.58 -25.74
CA TYR A 99 -1.10 -4.49 -26.11
C TYR A 99 -1.06 -4.22 -27.63
N TYR A 100 0.11 -3.95 -28.18
CA TYR A 100 0.23 -3.64 -29.60
C TYR A 100 0.07 -4.87 -30.48
N GLY A 101 0.36 -6.06 -29.97
CA GLY A 101 0.06 -7.33 -30.63
C GLY A 101 -1.44 -7.49 -30.90
N TRP A 102 -2.25 -7.30 -29.86
CA TRP A 102 -3.71 -7.33 -29.99
C TRP A 102 -4.25 -6.20 -30.86
N LYS A 103 -3.74 -4.99 -30.72
CA LYS A 103 -4.15 -3.83 -31.51
C LYS A 103 -3.92 -4.07 -33.02
N ARG A 104 -2.78 -4.65 -33.40
CA ARG A 104 -2.48 -5.04 -34.79
C ARG A 104 -3.38 -6.19 -35.27
N TYR A 105 -3.60 -7.20 -34.45
CA TYR A 105 -4.52 -8.31 -34.76
C TYR A 105 -5.92 -7.81 -35.02
N ALA A 106 -6.48 -6.99 -34.14
CA ALA A 106 -7.79 -6.37 -34.31
C ALA A 106 -7.90 -5.53 -35.59
N SER A 107 -6.84 -4.78 -35.93
CA SER A 107 -6.78 -3.99 -37.16
C SER A 107 -6.65 -4.83 -38.43
N ALA A 108 -5.94 -5.96 -38.37
CA ALA A 108 -5.71 -6.86 -39.50
C ALA A 108 -6.90 -7.79 -39.76
N SER A 109 -7.62 -8.17 -38.71
CA SER A 109 -8.89 -8.91 -38.82
C SER A 109 -9.91 -7.95 -39.44
N ARG A 110 -10.10 -8.01 -40.75
CA ARG A 110 -11.09 -7.20 -41.51
C ARG A 110 -12.55 -7.34 -41.02
N THR A 111 -12.79 -8.17 -40.04
CA THR A 111 -13.97 -8.16 -39.18
C THR A 111 -13.76 -7.10 -38.10
N GLY A 112 -13.69 -5.84 -38.50
CA GLY A 112 -13.82 -4.70 -37.59
C GLY A 112 -15.24 -4.71 -37.00
N ILE A 113 -15.51 -5.72 -36.17
CA ILE A 113 -16.69 -5.78 -35.34
C ILE A 113 -16.54 -4.62 -34.37
N SER A 114 -17.38 -3.60 -34.53
CA SER A 114 -17.39 -2.45 -33.63
C SER A 114 -17.61 -2.91 -32.19
N LEU A 115 -17.17 -2.15 -31.19
CA LEU A 115 -17.50 -2.48 -29.79
C LEU A 115 -19.01 -2.65 -29.61
N SER A 116 -19.83 -1.85 -30.24
CA SER A 116 -21.29 -1.97 -30.24
C SER A 116 -21.75 -3.36 -30.67
N SER A 117 -21.26 -3.85 -31.82
CA SER A 117 -21.64 -5.20 -32.31
C SER A 117 -21.18 -6.32 -31.37
N GLN A 118 -20.01 -6.16 -30.72
CA GLN A 118 -19.53 -7.14 -29.72
C GLN A 118 -20.42 -7.15 -28.49
N PHE A 119 -20.88 -6.00 -28.02
CA PHE A 119 -21.86 -5.89 -26.93
C PHE A 119 -23.19 -6.56 -27.30
N ASP A 120 -23.67 -6.37 -28.52
CA ASP A 120 -24.91 -7.00 -28.99
C ASP A 120 -24.80 -8.52 -29.07
N VAL A 121 -23.65 -9.05 -29.50
CA VAL A 121 -23.38 -10.50 -29.48
C VAL A 121 -23.41 -11.03 -28.04
N CYS A 122 -22.74 -10.36 -27.11
CA CYS A 122 -22.71 -10.75 -25.71
C CYS A 122 -24.09 -10.72 -25.07
N ASP A 123 -24.89 -9.70 -25.34
CA ASP A 123 -26.26 -9.57 -24.85
C ASP A 123 -27.16 -10.73 -25.34
N ASN A 124 -27.08 -11.07 -26.64
CA ASN A 124 -27.80 -12.21 -27.20
C ASN A 124 -27.38 -13.54 -26.53
N GLU A 125 -26.08 -13.75 -26.27
CA GLU A 125 -25.57 -14.94 -25.61
C GLU A 125 -26.04 -15.03 -24.15
N ILE A 126 -26.10 -13.92 -23.42
CA ILE A 126 -26.63 -13.85 -22.04
C ILE A 126 -28.14 -14.14 -22.05
N ASN A 127 -28.89 -13.62 -23.01
CA ASN A 127 -30.31 -13.88 -23.15
C ASN A 127 -30.58 -15.37 -23.49
N ASP A 128 -29.79 -15.96 -24.41
CA ASP A 128 -29.84 -17.38 -24.73
C ASP A 128 -29.55 -18.26 -23.51
N LEU A 129 -28.57 -17.90 -22.68
CA LEU A 129 -28.29 -18.61 -21.43
C LEU A 129 -29.44 -18.48 -20.44
N SER A 130 -30.00 -17.30 -20.28
CA SER A 130 -31.14 -17.06 -19.40
C SER A 130 -32.35 -17.88 -19.81
N LEU A 131 -32.64 -17.98 -21.12
CA LEU A 131 -33.68 -18.79 -21.68
C LEU A 131 -33.40 -20.30 -21.47
N ALA A 132 -32.16 -20.75 -21.71
CA ALA A 132 -31.76 -22.13 -21.48
C ALA A 132 -31.89 -22.54 -20.01
N LEU A 133 -31.55 -21.66 -19.07
CA LEU A 133 -31.72 -21.90 -17.62
C LEU A 133 -33.21 -22.00 -17.20
N LEU A 134 -34.08 -21.23 -17.85
CA LEU A 134 -35.53 -21.28 -17.58
C LEU A 134 -36.21 -22.53 -18.16
N LEU A 135 -35.71 -23.06 -19.27
CA LEU A 135 -36.32 -24.19 -19.99
C LEU A 135 -35.71 -25.55 -19.64
N GLY A 136 -34.52 -25.57 -18.99
CA GLY A 136 -33.73 -26.79 -18.82
C GLY A 136 -34.14 -27.64 -17.62
N GLU A 137 -34.85 -28.79 -17.91
CA GLU A 137 -35.06 -29.89 -16.95
C GLU A 137 -34.43 -31.23 -17.40
N GLN A 138 -33.68 -31.28 -18.52
CA GLN A 138 -33.13 -32.54 -19.09
C GLN A 138 -31.62 -32.54 -19.23
N GLU A 139 -30.97 -33.73 -19.14
CA GLU A 139 -29.48 -33.88 -19.21
C GLU A 139 -28.82 -33.28 -20.48
N GLN A 140 -29.53 -33.24 -21.62
CA GLN A 140 -29.03 -32.63 -22.85
C GLN A 140 -28.89 -31.10 -22.74
N ASP A 141 -29.60 -30.46 -21.82
CA ASP A 141 -29.55 -29.02 -21.60
C ASP A 141 -28.30 -28.61 -20.82
N PHE A 142 -27.71 -29.50 -20.00
CA PHE A 142 -26.48 -29.20 -19.24
C PHE A 142 -25.27 -28.92 -20.15
N SER A 143 -25.06 -29.72 -21.19
CA SER A 143 -23.99 -29.51 -22.17
C SER A 143 -24.17 -28.19 -22.94
N LYS A 144 -25.39 -27.84 -23.29
CA LYS A 144 -25.73 -26.60 -23.95
C LYS A 144 -25.50 -25.39 -23.03
N ILE A 145 -25.91 -25.48 -21.77
CA ILE A 145 -25.68 -24.44 -20.76
C ILE A 145 -24.17 -24.20 -20.57
N GLN A 146 -23.38 -25.26 -20.45
CA GLN A 146 -21.93 -25.14 -20.32
C GLN A 146 -21.28 -24.49 -21.56
N SER A 147 -21.74 -24.87 -22.77
CA SER A 147 -21.27 -24.26 -24.02
C SER A 147 -21.63 -22.79 -24.10
N LEU A 148 -22.81 -22.37 -23.67
CA LEU A 148 -23.22 -20.97 -23.63
C LEU A 148 -22.41 -20.17 -22.61
N LYS A 149 -22.17 -20.71 -21.42
CA LYS A 149 -21.30 -20.07 -20.40
C LYS A 149 -19.89 -19.83 -20.95
N HIS A 150 -19.32 -20.85 -21.60
CA HIS A 150 -17.98 -20.73 -22.17
C HIS A 150 -17.92 -19.65 -23.27
N ARG A 151 -18.93 -19.61 -24.14
CA ARG A 151 -19.03 -18.56 -25.18
C ARG A 151 -19.12 -17.16 -24.58
N ILE A 152 -19.94 -16.97 -23.54
CA ILE A 152 -20.05 -15.69 -22.82
C ILE A 152 -18.71 -15.29 -22.20
N GLU A 153 -17.99 -16.24 -21.57
CA GLU A 153 -16.67 -16.00 -21.00
C GLU A 153 -15.65 -15.59 -22.08
N ASP A 154 -15.66 -16.25 -23.24
CA ASP A 154 -14.81 -15.90 -24.38
C ASP A 154 -15.16 -14.53 -24.95
N THR A 155 -16.45 -14.23 -25.15
CA THR A 155 -16.90 -12.94 -25.64
C THR A 155 -16.57 -11.81 -24.67
N ALA A 156 -16.73 -12.05 -23.36
CA ALA A 156 -16.30 -11.11 -22.32
C ALA A 156 -14.78 -10.84 -22.36
N GLY A 157 -13.98 -11.89 -22.58
CA GLY A 157 -12.54 -11.77 -22.77
C GLY A 157 -12.17 -10.95 -24.01
N ASN A 158 -12.83 -11.17 -25.12
CA ASN A 158 -12.63 -10.40 -26.37
C ASN A 158 -13.02 -8.95 -26.20
N LEU A 159 -14.14 -8.64 -25.53
CA LEU A 159 -14.56 -7.28 -25.20
C LEU A 159 -13.56 -6.59 -24.27
N PHE A 160 -13.07 -7.30 -23.24
CA PHE A 160 -12.01 -6.80 -22.37
C PHE A 160 -10.79 -6.38 -23.18
N MET A 161 -10.29 -7.23 -24.08
CA MET A 161 -9.14 -6.95 -24.93
C MET A 161 -9.42 -5.80 -25.90
N GLY A 162 -10.64 -5.77 -26.46
CA GLY A 162 -11.10 -4.69 -27.34
C GLY A 162 -11.09 -3.33 -26.64
N ILE A 163 -11.65 -3.23 -25.44
CA ILE A 163 -11.68 -1.99 -24.66
C ILE A 163 -10.27 -1.59 -24.20
N TRP A 164 -9.47 -2.55 -23.72
CA TRP A 164 -8.10 -2.27 -23.27
C TRP A 164 -7.24 -1.69 -24.38
N THR A 165 -7.35 -2.19 -25.62
CA THR A 165 -6.53 -1.74 -26.76
C THR A 165 -7.14 -0.61 -27.57
N ASN A 166 -8.34 -0.14 -27.22
CA ASN A 166 -9.07 0.93 -27.92
C ASN A 166 -8.50 2.32 -27.55
N TYR A 167 -7.47 2.74 -28.26
CA TYR A 167 -6.93 4.11 -28.22
C TYR A 167 -6.36 4.49 -29.59
N PRO A 168 -6.67 5.68 -30.13
CA PRO A 168 -7.74 6.59 -29.68
C PRO A 168 -9.13 5.98 -29.94
N ALA A 169 -10.08 6.23 -29.03
CA ALA A 169 -11.44 5.75 -29.16
C ALA A 169 -12.28 6.68 -30.06
N ALA A 170 -13.29 6.14 -30.73
CA ALA A 170 -14.28 6.90 -31.50
C ALA A 170 -15.45 7.29 -30.58
N GLU A 171 -16.23 8.27 -30.99
CA GLU A 171 -17.41 8.74 -30.22
C GLU A 171 -18.47 7.63 -30.03
N GLU A 172 -18.58 6.74 -30.99
CA GLU A 172 -19.46 5.58 -30.91
C GLU A 172 -19.02 4.60 -29.82
N ASP A 173 -17.71 4.40 -29.64
CA ASP A 173 -17.15 3.53 -28.61
C ASP A 173 -17.47 4.05 -27.19
N TYR A 174 -17.38 5.37 -26.98
CA TYR A 174 -17.76 5.98 -25.68
C TYR A 174 -19.26 5.81 -25.42
N ARG A 175 -20.09 5.94 -26.45
CA ARG A 175 -21.55 5.74 -26.33
C ARG A 175 -21.85 4.31 -25.95
N SER A 176 -21.30 3.34 -26.70
CA SER A 176 -21.49 1.91 -26.43
C SER A 176 -21.02 1.51 -25.04
N LEU A 177 -19.88 2.05 -24.59
CA LEU A 177 -19.35 1.80 -23.24
C LEU A 177 -20.25 2.39 -22.14
N ARG A 178 -20.76 3.61 -22.33
CA ARG A 178 -21.74 4.21 -21.41
C ARG A 178 -23.03 3.41 -21.35
N GLU A 179 -23.54 2.99 -22.50
CA GLU A 179 -24.74 2.16 -22.57
C GLU A 179 -24.55 0.84 -21.82
N ALA A 180 -23.43 0.15 -22.03
CA ALA A 180 -23.12 -1.08 -21.33
C ALA A 180 -22.99 -0.91 -19.80
N LEU A 181 -22.52 0.26 -19.34
CA LEU A 181 -22.34 0.53 -17.90
C LEU A 181 -23.64 0.98 -17.20
N PHE A 182 -24.55 1.66 -17.90
CA PHE A 182 -25.69 2.33 -17.26
C PHE A 182 -27.07 1.76 -17.64
N THR A 183 -27.10 0.71 -18.43
CA THR A 183 -28.31 -0.05 -18.68
C THR A 183 -28.21 -1.40 -17.99
N ASP A 184 -29.31 -1.94 -17.49
CA ASP A 184 -29.35 -3.26 -16.84
C ASP A 184 -29.24 -4.42 -17.85
N ARG A 185 -28.51 -4.22 -18.97
CA ARG A 185 -28.28 -5.24 -20.02
C ARG A 185 -27.35 -6.34 -19.57
N PHE A 186 -26.38 -6.02 -18.69
CA PHE A 186 -25.29 -6.91 -18.33
C PHE A 186 -25.23 -7.14 -16.83
N PRO A 187 -24.84 -8.36 -16.38
CA PRO A 187 -24.61 -8.63 -14.96
C PRO A 187 -23.50 -7.74 -14.37
N ASP A 188 -23.58 -7.42 -13.08
CA ASP A 188 -22.58 -6.64 -12.36
C ASP A 188 -21.15 -7.18 -12.50
N THR A 189 -21.00 -8.51 -12.54
CA THR A 189 -19.71 -9.18 -12.73
C THR A 189 -19.08 -8.85 -14.08
N PHE A 190 -19.90 -8.76 -15.11
CA PHE A 190 -19.45 -8.41 -16.45
C PHE A 190 -19.08 -6.92 -16.53
N VAL A 191 -19.93 -6.03 -16.02
CA VAL A 191 -19.66 -4.58 -15.98
C VAL A 191 -18.39 -4.31 -15.16
N SER A 192 -18.21 -4.98 -14.04
CA SER A 192 -17.02 -4.88 -13.20
C SER A 192 -15.72 -5.27 -13.93
N LEU A 193 -15.79 -6.28 -14.80
CA LEU A 193 -14.66 -6.68 -15.65
C LEU A 193 -14.32 -5.58 -16.67
N LEU A 194 -15.31 -4.98 -17.31
CA LEU A 194 -15.12 -3.91 -18.29
C LEU A 194 -14.45 -2.67 -17.68
N LEU A 195 -14.82 -2.30 -16.44
CA LEU A 195 -14.16 -1.20 -15.72
C LEU A 195 -12.65 -1.43 -15.57
N SER A 196 -12.22 -2.66 -15.34
CA SER A 196 -10.80 -3.00 -15.27
C SER A 196 -10.10 -2.90 -16.63
N ALA A 197 -10.79 -3.22 -17.72
CA ALA A 197 -10.27 -2.98 -19.07
C ALA A 197 -10.09 -1.49 -19.36
N VAL A 198 -11.04 -0.66 -18.92
CA VAL A 198 -10.96 0.81 -19.03
C VAL A 198 -9.77 1.35 -18.21
N LEU A 199 -9.57 0.84 -16.99
CA LEU A 199 -8.40 1.18 -16.17
C LEU A 199 -7.09 0.86 -16.90
N LEU A 200 -6.92 -0.36 -17.41
CA LEU A 200 -5.70 -0.74 -18.13
C LEU A 200 -5.49 0.08 -19.40
N ASN A 201 -6.54 0.45 -20.10
CA ASN A 201 -6.46 1.36 -21.24
C ASN A 201 -5.95 2.74 -20.82
N LEU A 202 -6.52 3.31 -19.73
CA LEU A 202 -6.12 4.61 -19.20
C LEU A 202 -4.70 4.61 -18.62
N LEU A 203 -4.24 3.51 -18.04
CA LEU A 203 -2.85 3.36 -17.59
C LEU A 203 -1.86 3.32 -18.77
N HIS A 204 -2.33 2.90 -19.94
CA HIS A 204 -1.52 2.91 -21.15
C HIS A 204 -1.46 4.30 -21.79
N ARG A 205 -2.63 4.97 -21.94
CA ARG A 205 -2.76 6.32 -22.50
C ARG A 205 -3.94 7.06 -21.88
N PHE A 206 -3.73 8.33 -21.62
CA PHE A 206 -4.77 9.17 -21.03
C PHE A 206 -5.91 9.42 -22.03
N ASP A 207 -7.14 9.28 -21.53
CA ASP A 207 -8.36 9.58 -22.26
C ASP A 207 -9.37 10.20 -21.30
N GLU A 208 -9.68 11.49 -21.52
CA GLU A 208 -10.57 12.25 -20.64
C GLU A 208 -11.98 11.67 -20.58
N GLN A 209 -12.54 11.25 -21.73
CA GLN A 209 -13.89 10.71 -21.79
C GLN A 209 -14.02 9.40 -21.00
N LYS A 210 -13.02 8.53 -21.08
CA LYS A 210 -12.98 7.29 -20.28
C LYS A 210 -12.84 7.56 -18.80
N LEU A 211 -12.05 8.58 -18.39
CA LEU A 211 -11.98 9.00 -17.00
C LEU A 211 -13.34 9.51 -16.50
N LEU A 212 -14.04 10.31 -17.30
CA LEU A 212 -15.38 10.79 -16.96
C LEU A 212 -16.39 9.63 -16.86
N ILE A 213 -16.30 8.62 -17.73
CA ILE A 213 -17.12 7.40 -17.64
C ILE A 213 -16.85 6.66 -16.33
N LEU A 214 -15.59 6.53 -15.90
CA LEU A 214 -15.28 5.94 -14.60
C LEU A 214 -15.89 6.75 -13.45
N LEU A 215 -15.85 8.06 -13.47
CA LEU A 215 -16.48 8.87 -12.44
C LEU A 215 -18.01 8.76 -12.47
N ASP A 216 -18.62 8.65 -13.66
CA ASP A 216 -20.06 8.40 -13.79
C ASP A 216 -20.48 7.07 -13.20
N GLY A 217 -19.62 6.03 -13.29
CA GLY A 217 -19.84 4.72 -12.70
C GLY A 217 -20.03 4.73 -11.18
N TYR A 218 -19.59 5.77 -10.49
CA TYR A 218 -19.87 5.95 -9.06
C TYR A 218 -21.37 6.16 -8.76
N ARG A 219 -22.16 6.59 -9.75
CA ARG A 219 -23.61 6.78 -9.62
C ARG A 219 -24.42 5.54 -9.98
N HIS A 220 -23.77 4.42 -10.26
CA HIS A 220 -24.47 3.16 -10.56
C HIS A 220 -25.23 2.67 -9.32
N SER A 221 -26.26 1.81 -9.53
CA SER A 221 -27.06 1.23 -8.44
C SER A 221 -26.28 0.21 -7.61
N SER A 222 -25.36 -0.54 -8.23
CA SER A 222 -24.54 -1.57 -7.59
C SER A 222 -23.33 -1.01 -6.84
N PRO A 223 -23.17 -1.33 -5.53
CA PRO A 223 -21.96 -0.95 -4.78
C PRO A 223 -20.66 -1.51 -5.35
N GLU A 224 -20.68 -2.71 -5.96
CA GLU A 224 -19.49 -3.31 -6.59
C GLU A 224 -18.98 -2.43 -7.74
N ILE A 225 -19.89 -2.02 -8.63
CA ILE A 225 -19.56 -1.15 -9.76
C ILE A 225 -19.12 0.22 -9.29
N GLN A 226 -19.84 0.81 -8.30
CA GLN A 226 -19.48 2.10 -7.73
C GLN A 226 -18.04 2.12 -7.20
N MET A 227 -17.70 1.15 -6.36
CA MET A 227 -16.39 1.14 -5.69
C MET A 227 -15.26 0.79 -6.64
N ARG A 228 -15.45 -0.15 -7.58
CA ARG A 228 -14.45 -0.43 -8.62
C ARG A 228 -14.21 0.77 -9.52
N SER A 229 -15.27 1.41 -9.95
CA SER A 229 -15.22 2.60 -10.81
C SER A 229 -14.44 3.73 -10.13
N LEU A 230 -14.73 3.98 -8.84
CA LEU A 230 -14.03 5.00 -8.05
C LEU A 230 -12.55 4.62 -7.81
N CYS A 231 -12.23 3.38 -7.47
CA CYS A 231 -10.85 2.92 -7.35
C CYS A 231 -10.06 3.16 -8.65
N CYS A 232 -10.63 2.78 -9.80
CA CYS A 232 -10.03 3.01 -11.11
C CYS A 232 -9.80 4.50 -11.38
N ALA A 233 -10.82 5.33 -11.14
CA ALA A 233 -10.73 6.78 -11.35
C ALA A 233 -9.62 7.41 -10.49
N LEU A 234 -9.53 7.06 -9.19
CA LEU A 234 -8.53 7.60 -8.28
C LEU A 234 -7.10 7.20 -8.67
N ILE A 235 -6.88 5.96 -9.13
CA ILE A 235 -5.58 5.52 -9.65
C ILE A 235 -5.19 6.34 -10.88
N VAL A 236 -6.10 6.50 -11.84
CA VAL A 236 -5.85 7.28 -13.05
C VAL A 236 -5.59 8.75 -12.71
N MET A 237 -6.36 9.33 -11.80
CA MET A 237 -6.17 10.71 -11.34
C MET A 237 -4.81 10.89 -10.66
N TYR A 238 -4.32 9.90 -9.90
CA TYR A 238 -2.98 9.95 -9.31
C TYR A 238 -1.87 9.91 -10.38
N ILE A 239 -1.98 9.02 -11.36
CA ILE A 239 -0.97 8.88 -12.43
C ILE A 239 -0.88 10.14 -13.29
N TYR A 240 -2.01 10.75 -13.63
CA TYR A 240 -2.09 11.92 -14.51
C TYR A 240 -2.31 13.25 -13.79
N ARG A 241 -2.00 13.33 -12.49
CA ARG A 241 -2.29 14.48 -11.60
C ARG A 241 -1.88 15.83 -12.17
N GLU A 242 -0.80 15.89 -12.97
CA GLU A 242 -0.29 17.14 -13.55
C GLU A 242 -1.18 17.70 -14.65
N ARG A 243 -2.00 16.86 -15.31
CA ARG A 243 -2.94 17.27 -16.38
C ARG A 243 -4.31 17.68 -15.85
N LEU A 244 -4.72 17.12 -14.71
CA LEU A 244 -6.09 17.25 -14.23
C LEU A 244 -6.55 18.69 -13.98
N PRO A 245 -5.68 19.60 -13.46
CA PRO A 245 -6.07 21.00 -13.27
C PRO A 245 -6.45 21.73 -14.57
N LEU A 246 -6.04 21.20 -15.72
CA LEU A 246 -6.35 21.75 -17.04
C LEU A 246 -7.74 21.36 -17.55
N LEU A 247 -8.36 20.33 -16.94
CA LEU A 247 -9.62 19.72 -17.40
C LEU A 247 -10.82 20.35 -16.69
N LYS A 248 -11.52 21.26 -17.34
CA LYS A 248 -12.72 21.92 -16.79
C LYS A 248 -13.88 20.93 -16.59
N SER A 249 -14.07 20.00 -17.53
CA SER A 249 -15.09 18.95 -17.46
C SER A 249 -14.92 18.03 -16.27
N LEU A 250 -13.68 17.66 -15.94
CA LEU A 250 -13.35 16.86 -14.75
C LEU A 250 -13.73 17.60 -13.47
N ARG A 251 -13.38 18.87 -13.36
CA ARG A 251 -13.72 19.71 -12.19
C ARG A 251 -15.22 19.76 -11.98
N ASN A 252 -15.98 20.10 -13.03
CA ASN A 252 -17.44 20.14 -12.93
C ASN A 252 -18.04 18.78 -12.52
N ARG A 253 -17.44 17.67 -12.98
CA ARG A 253 -17.91 16.32 -12.63
C ARG A 253 -17.61 15.99 -11.16
N LEU A 254 -16.43 16.36 -10.66
CA LEU A 254 -16.07 16.18 -9.26
C LEU A 254 -16.96 17.04 -8.36
N ASP A 255 -17.20 18.29 -8.72
CA ASP A 255 -18.10 19.18 -7.96
C ASP A 255 -19.50 18.56 -7.84
N ALA A 256 -20.03 18.01 -8.94
CA ALA A 256 -21.32 17.32 -8.93
C ALA A 256 -21.32 16.01 -8.10
N LEU A 257 -20.18 15.30 -7.99
CA LEU A 257 -20.05 14.13 -7.15
C LEU A 257 -19.86 14.48 -5.66
N CYS A 258 -19.34 15.67 -5.36
CA CYS A 258 -19.24 16.14 -3.98
C CYS A 258 -20.60 16.37 -3.29
N GLU A 259 -21.68 16.49 -4.08
CA GLU A 259 -23.05 16.55 -3.57
C GLU A 259 -23.55 15.21 -3.06
N GLU A 260 -22.93 14.09 -3.47
CA GLU A 260 -23.28 12.74 -3.03
C GLU A 260 -22.78 12.51 -1.59
N PRO A 261 -23.68 12.13 -0.63
CA PRO A 261 -23.36 12.12 0.80
C PRO A 261 -22.17 11.25 1.20
N ARG A 262 -21.91 10.17 0.45
CA ARG A 262 -20.87 9.18 0.77
C ARG A 262 -19.57 9.37 -0.02
N PHE A 263 -19.58 10.17 -1.08
CA PHE A 263 -18.45 10.28 -2.01
C PHE A 263 -17.13 10.61 -1.30
N LYS A 264 -17.15 11.62 -0.45
CA LYS A 264 -15.97 12.04 0.32
C LYS A 264 -15.44 10.94 1.24
N THR A 265 -16.34 10.24 1.93
CA THR A 265 -15.99 9.13 2.82
C THR A 265 -15.38 7.97 2.03
N ASP A 266 -15.95 7.62 0.88
CA ASP A 266 -15.46 6.55 0.04
C ASP A 266 -14.09 6.88 -0.57
N VAL A 267 -13.88 8.11 -1.04
CA VAL A 267 -12.56 8.59 -1.51
C VAL A 267 -11.50 8.45 -0.40
N ARG A 268 -11.82 8.90 0.83
CA ARG A 268 -10.95 8.78 1.98
C ARG A 268 -10.63 7.32 2.33
N ASN A 269 -11.65 6.46 2.36
CA ASN A 269 -11.47 5.05 2.70
C ASN A 269 -10.62 4.33 1.63
N ILE A 270 -10.85 4.57 0.34
CA ILE A 270 -10.00 4.03 -0.74
C ILE A 270 -8.57 4.55 -0.60
N PHE A 271 -8.37 5.81 -0.27
CA PHE A 271 -7.02 6.34 -0.03
C PHE A 271 -6.32 5.59 1.11
N LEU A 272 -7.00 5.34 2.22
CA LEU A 272 -6.46 4.52 3.31
C LEU A 272 -6.10 3.09 2.84
N GLN A 273 -6.91 2.49 1.96
CA GLN A 273 -6.59 1.17 1.40
C GLN A 273 -5.34 1.23 0.49
N PHE A 274 -5.14 2.29 -0.28
CA PHE A 274 -3.91 2.47 -1.03
C PHE A 274 -2.68 2.58 -0.12
N ILE A 275 -2.79 3.28 1.02
CA ILE A 275 -1.71 3.34 2.01
C ILE A 275 -1.45 1.95 2.61
N LYS A 276 -2.51 1.20 2.96
CA LYS A 276 -2.40 -0.16 3.50
C LYS A 276 -1.75 -1.13 2.50
N SER A 277 -2.04 -1.00 1.21
CA SER A 277 -1.44 -1.86 0.18
C SER A 277 0.09 -1.75 0.10
N GLN A 278 0.66 -0.64 0.55
CA GLN A 278 2.12 -0.45 0.61
C GLN A 278 2.79 -1.31 1.70
N GLU A 279 2.04 -1.68 2.73
CA GLU A 279 2.53 -2.56 3.80
C GLU A 279 2.65 -4.03 3.34
N THR A 280 1.92 -4.41 2.28
CA THR A 280 1.86 -5.80 1.79
C THR A 280 3.26 -6.39 1.53
N GLU A 281 4.17 -5.60 0.96
CA GLU A 281 5.54 -6.07 0.68
C GLU A 281 6.34 -6.32 1.96
N LYS A 282 6.21 -5.43 2.96
CA LYS A 282 6.87 -5.59 4.26
C LYS A 282 6.32 -6.80 5.01
N ILE A 283 5.00 -6.96 4.98
CA ILE A 283 4.31 -8.11 5.58
C ILE A 283 4.74 -9.41 4.91
N THR A 284 4.75 -9.44 3.58
CA THR A 284 5.20 -10.60 2.80
C THR A 284 6.64 -10.98 3.13
N ARG A 285 7.54 -10.01 3.26
CA ARG A 285 8.93 -10.24 3.64
C ARG A 285 9.00 -10.81 5.05
N LYS A 286 8.31 -10.22 6.01
CA LYS A 286 8.28 -10.68 7.41
C LYS A 286 7.72 -12.12 7.52
N MET A 287 6.67 -12.43 6.74
CA MET A 287 6.13 -13.79 6.63
C MET A 287 7.20 -14.78 6.15
N ASN A 288 7.88 -14.47 5.05
CA ASN A 288 8.82 -15.39 4.40
C ASN A 288 10.15 -15.51 5.15
N GLU A 289 10.68 -14.44 5.72
CA GLU A 289 12.00 -14.40 6.34
C GLU A 289 11.98 -14.76 7.84
N GLU A 290 10.90 -14.44 8.55
CA GLU A 290 10.82 -14.60 10.00
C GLU A 290 9.86 -15.70 10.43
N LEU A 291 8.60 -15.68 9.93
CA LEU A 291 7.56 -16.55 10.46
C LEU A 291 7.63 -17.96 9.87
N LEU A 292 7.66 -18.10 8.55
CA LEU A 292 7.69 -19.39 7.87
C LEU A 292 8.90 -20.25 8.29
N PRO A 293 10.14 -19.72 8.39
CA PRO A 293 11.27 -20.52 8.87
C PRO A 293 11.13 -20.99 10.33
N GLU A 294 10.50 -20.18 11.19
CA GLU A 294 10.25 -20.59 12.58
C GLU A 294 9.16 -21.66 12.67
N MET A 295 8.07 -21.51 11.91
CA MET A 295 7.03 -22.54 11.81
C MET A 295 7.58 -23.86 11.27
N MET A 296 8.49 -23.82 10.29
CA MET A 296 9.13 -25.03 9.76
C MET A 296 10.02 -25.75 10.79
N LYS A 297 10.59 -25.05 11.76
CA LYS A 297 11.39 -25.65 12.85
C LYS A 297 10.55 -26.43 13.85
N LEU A 298 9.26 -26.13 13.97
CA LEU A 298 8.34 -26.81 14.91
C LEU A 298 7.99 -28.26 14.53
N GLY A 299 8.44 -28.71 13.38
CA GLY A 299 8.33 -30.08 12.91
C GLY A 299 7.24 -30.31 11.86
N PRO A 300 7.46 -31.33 10.99
CA PRO A 300 6.60 -31.57 9.82
C PRO A 300 5.15 -31.95 10.16
N SER A 301 4.90 -32.52 11.33
CA SER A 301 3.56 -32.92 11.79
C SER A 301 2.70 -31.73 12.23
N LEU A 302 3.32 -30.77 12.92
CA LEU A 302 2.66 -29.55 13.35
C LEU A 302 2.40 -28.62 12.14
N TYR A 303 3.41 -28.50 11.27
CA TYR A 303 3.30 -27.71 10.05
C TYR A 303 2.19 -28.21 9.11
N LYS A 304 2.04 -29.54 8.96
CA LYS A 304 0.93 -30.12 8.19
C LYS A 304 -0.43 -29.82 8.83
N LYS A 305 -0.56 -29.89 10.15
CA LYS A 305 -1.81 -29.61 10.87
C LYS A 305 -2.16 -28.12 10.79
N ILE A 306 -1.24 -27.24 11.11
CA ILE A 306 -1.41 -25.78 10.98
C ILE A 306 -1.77 -25.41 9.54
N ARG A 307 -1.13 -25.99 8.52
CA ARG A 307 -1.42 -25.71 7.11
C ARG A 307 -2.76 -26.25 6.63
N GLN A 308 -3.27 -27.29 7.23
CA GLN A 308 -4.57 -27.91 6.85
C GLN A 308 -5.77 -27.33 7.59
N GLU A 309 -5.60 -26.91 8.86
CA GLU A 309 -6.70 -26.46 9.72
C GLU A 309 -6.85 -24.93 9.76
N ASP A 310 -5.75 -24.16 9.62
CA ASP A 310 -5.74 -22.74 9.96
C ASP A 310 -5.85 -21.74 8.80
N LEU A 311 -5.83 -22.17 7.56
CA LEU A 311 -6.09 -21.24 6.44
C LEU A 311 -7.56 -20.79 6.37
N MET A 312 -8.43 -21.44 7.10
CA MET A 312 -9.88 -21.22 7.03
C MET A 312 -10.56 -21.05 8.39
N ASN A 313 -9.95 -21.45 9.48
CA ASN A 313 -10.51 -21.31 10.82
C ASN A 313 -9.69 -20.34 11.65
N ASP A 314 -10.42 -19.55 12.42
CA ASP A 314 -9.97 -18.56 13.35
C ASP A 314 -8.65 -18.96 14.07
N ILE A 315 -7.68 -18.07 14.10
CA ILE A 315 -6.45 -18.21 14.92
C ILE A 315 -6.80 -18.52 16.38
N ASN A 316 -8.03 -18.24 16.82
CA ASN A 316 -8.58 -18.59 18.12
C ASN A 316 -8.65 -20.10 18.37
N ALA A 317 -8.71 -20.97 17.34
CA ALA A 317 -8.66 -22.42 17.53
C ALA A 317 -7.29 -22.94 17.96
N LEU A 318 -6.23 -22.16 17.78
CA LEU A 318 -4.88 -22.43 18.33
C LEU A 318 -4.82 -22.19 19.85
N GLU A 319 -5.73 -21.37 20.39
CA GLU A 319 -5.79 -21.07 21.83
C GLU A 319 -6.43 -22.18 22.67
N GLU A 320 -7.11 -23.14 22.07
CA GLU A 320 -7.83 -24.19 22.81
C GLU A 320 -6.96 -25.41 23.22
N ASN A 321 -5.70 -25.54 22.69
CA ASN A 321 -4.83 -26.66 23.05
C ASN A 321 -3.63 -26.21 23.90
N PRO A 322 -3.63 -26.51 25.22
CA PRO A 322 -2.60 -26.05 26.17
C PRO A 322 -1.16 -26.48 25.85
N GLU A 323 -0.97 -27.65 25.23
CA GLU A 323 0.37 -28.14 24.86
C GLU A 323 0.95 -27.35 23.69
N TRP A 324 0.09 -26.88 22.80
CA TRP A 324 0.48 -26.07 21.66
C TRP A 324 0.76 -24.63 22.07
N GLN A 325 -0.03 -24.09 22.99
CA GLN A 325 0.21 -22.75 23.55
C GLN A 325 1.59 -22.67 24.20
N GLU A 326 1.95 -23.62 25.06
CA GLU A 326 3.25 -23.59 25.71
C GLU A 326 4.43 -23.73 24.73
N MET A 327 4.24 -24.47 23.64
CA MET A 327 5.26 -24.65 22.59
C MET A 327 5.38 -23.40 21.68
N LEU A 328 4.27 -22.78 21.35
CA LEU A 328 4.22 -21.54 20.56
C LEU A 328 4.74 -20.34 21.36
N ASP A 329 4.39 -20.24 22.64
CA ASP A 329 4.86 -19.18 23.54
C ASP A 329 6.37 -19.23 23.75
N LYS A 330 6.92 -20.45 23.93
CA LYS A 330 8.38 -20.64 24.02
C LYS A 330 9.14 -20.28 22.77
N SER A 331 8.48 -20.33 21.60
CA SER A 331 9.08 -20.00 20.31
C SER A 331 8.93 -18.52 19.93
N GLY A 332 8.08 -17.75 20.63
CA GLY A 332 7.77 -16.36 20.31
C GLY A 332 6.90 -16.19 19.04
N ILE A 333 6.32 -17.28 18.53
CA ILE A 333 5.47 -17.28 17.34
C ILE A 333 4.10 -16.69 17.65
N THR A 334 3.57 -16.91 18.85
CA THR A 334 2.26 -16.39 19.29
C THR A 334 2.17 -14.87 19.14
N ASP A 335 3.19 -14.14 19.59
CA ASP A 335 3.22 -12.68 19.45
C ASP A 335 3.24 -12.23 17.98
N LYS A 336 3.97 -12.96 17.13
CA LYS A 336 4.05 -12.66 15.69
C LYS A 336 2.75 -12.97 14.96
N LEU A 337 2.07 -14.06 15.32
CA LEU A 337 0.75 -14.41 14.78
C LEU A 337 -0.29 -13.36 15.20
N LYS A 338 -0.28 -12.96 16.47
CA LYS A 338 -1.17 -11.90 16.96
C LYS A 338 -0.96 -10.59 16.23
N GLU A 339 0.29 -10.19 16.00
CA GLU A 339 0.61 -9.00 15.19
C GLU A 339 0.05 -9.11 13.75
N LEU A 340 0.14 -10.30 13.12
CA LEU A 340 -0.43 -10.52 11.79
C LEU A 340 -1.96 -10.48 11.80
N THR A 341 -2.59 -11.02 12.84
CA THR A 341 -4.04 -10.94 13.02
C THR A 341 -4.48 -9.48 13.17
N ASP A 342 -3.78 -8.70 13.99
CA ASP A 342 -4.05 -7.27 14.16
C ASP A 342 -3.92 -6.52 12.83
N LEU A 343 -2.87 -6.82 12.03
CA LEU A 343 -2.68 -6.26 10.69
C LEU A 343 -3.82 -6.63 9.74
N GLN A 344 -4.27 -7.89 9.80
CA GLN A 344 -5.40 -8.36 8.99
C GLN A 344 -6.72 -7.69 9.39
N MET A 345 -6.97 -7.58 10.70
CA MET A 345 -8.15 -6.85 11.21
C MET A 345 -8.16 -5.38 10.81
N GLU A 346 -7.00 -4.77 10.66
CA GLU A 346 -6.86 -3.42 10.11
C GLU A 346 -7.01 -3.36 8.58
N GLY A 347 -7.21 -4.49 7.90
CA GLY A 347 -7.43 -4.60 6.45
C GLY A 347 -6.14 -4.62 5.62
N ALA A 348 -4.99 -4.95 6.21
CA ALA A 348 -3.77 -5.19 5.47
C ALA A 348 -3.80 -6.58 4.79
N ASP A 349 -3.11 -6.71 3.67
CA ASP A 349 -3.05 -7.96 2.92
C ASP A 349 -1.97 -8.90 3.45
N VAL A 350 -2.37 -9.85 4.27
CA VAL A 350 -1.48 -10.88 4.84
C VAL A 350 -1.38 -12.14 3.98
N PHE A 351 -2.27 -12.31 2.99
CA PHE A 351 -2.37 -13.54 2.20
C PHE A 351 -1.52 -13.54 0.92
N MET A 352 -0.91 -12.41 0.56
CA MET A 352 -0.13 -12.28 -0.67
C MET A 352 0.94 -13.37 -0.82
N SER A 353 1.70 -13.66 0.23
CA SER A 353 2.76 -14.68 0.21
C SER A 353 2.20 -16.08 -0.01
N THR A 354 1.08 -16.39 0.62
CA THR A 354 0.44 -17.71 0.57
C THR A 354 -0.10 -18.04 -0.83
N PHE A 355 -0.75 -17.06 -1.48
CA PHE A 355 -1.41 -17.30 -2.78
C PHE A 355 -0.53 -16.96 -3.99
N SER A 356 0.63 -16.35 -3.81
CA SER A 356 1.49 -15.91 -4.93
C SER A 356 1.89 -17.05 -5.88
N HIS A 357 2.24 -18.23 -5.35
CA HIS A 357 2.64 -19.38 -6.15
C HIS A 357 1.46 -20.03 -6.89
N LEU A 358 0.22 -19.88 -6.40
CA LEU A 358 -1.00 -20.38 -7.04
C LEU A 358 -1.43 -19.53 -8.26
N LYS A 359 -0.79 -18.38 -8.48
CA LYS A 359 -1.02 -17.54 -9.66
C LYS A 359 -0.36 -18.10 -10.94
N SER A 360 0.37 -19.21 -10.83
CA SER A 360 0.94 -19.93 -11.98
C SER A 360 -0.07 -20.82 -12.73
N PHE A 361 -1.29 -21.01 -12.22
CA PHE A 361 -2.33 -21.76 -12.92
C PHE A 361 -2.60 -21.20 -14.33
N PRO A 362 -2.90 -22.06 -15.33
CA PRO A 362 -3.22 -21.62 -16.70
C PRO A 362 -4.35 -20.59 -16.76
N PHE A 363 -5.28 -20.61 -15.83
CA PHE A 363 -6.33 -19.62 -15.67
C PHE A 363 -5.80 -18.18 -15.64
N PHE A 364 -4.68 -17.93 -14.93
CA PHE A 364 -4.06 -16.61 -14.79
C PHE A 364 -3.14 -16.20 -15.94
N GLN A 365 -3.01 -17.01 -16.99
CA GLN A 365 -2.33 -16.60 -18.23
C GLN A 365 -3.16 -15.56 -19.00
N SER A 366 -4.47 -15.60 -18.86
CA SER A 366 -5.40 -14.64 -19.45
C SER A 366 -5.54 -13.42 -18.54
N ILE A 367 -5.33 -12.22 -19.10
CA ILE A 367 -5.33 -10.94 -18.34
C ILE A 367 -6.65 -10.72 -17.63
N GLN A 368 -7.77 -10.91 -18.32
CA GLN A 368 -9.11 -10.64 -17.79
C GLN A 368 -9.40 -11.43 -16.51
N ASN A 369 -8.84 -12.63 -16.37
CA ASN A 369 -9.10 -13.51 -15.24
C ASN A 369 -8.53 -12.99 -13.90
N TRP A 370 -7.64 -12.01 -13.93
CA TRP A 370 -7.14 -11.33 -12.73
C TRP A 370 -8.14 -10.35 -12.13
N PHE A 371 -9.10 -9.89 -12.94
CA PHE A 371 -10.04 -8.83 -12.56
C PHE A 371 -11.49 -9.33 -12.46
N LEU A 372 -11.73 -10.62 -12.77
CA LEU A 372 -13.06 -11.21 -12.65
C LEU A 372 -13.54 -11.18 -11.20
N PRO A 373 -14.72 -10.63 -10.90
CA PRO A 373 -15.40 -10.91 -9.65
C PRO A 373 -15.56 -12.42 -9.48
N PHE A 374 -15.45 -12.92 -8.26
CA PHE A 374 -15.54 -14.35 -8.02
C PHE A 374 -16.93 -14.85 -8.40
N ASN A 375 -16.97 -15.79 -9.34
CA ASN A 375 -18.18 -16.49 -9.77
C ASN A 375 -17.97 -17.99 -9.55
N PRO A 376 -18.65 -18.62 -8.58
CA PRO A 376 -18.53 -20.06 -8.31
C PRO A 376 -19.02 -20.93 -9.45
N ASP A 377 -19.82 -20.39 -10.38
CA ASP A 377 -20.38 -21.10 -11.55
C ASP A 377 -19.55 -20.87 -12.82
N HIS A 378 -18.36 -20.27 -12.72
CA HIS A 378 -17.42 -20.13 -13.83
C HIS A 378 -16.99 -21.48 -14.37
N THR A 379 -16.90 -21.62 -15.69
CA THR A 379 -16.61 -22.93 -16.36
C THR A 379 -15.31 -23.56 -15.87
N ALA A 380 -14.29 -22.80 -15.54
CA ALA A 380 -13.03 -23.29 -14.98
C ALA A 380 -13.19 -23.98 -13.61
N LEU A 381 -14.27 -23.77 -12.89
CA LEU A 381 -14.56 -24.34 -11.56
C LEU A 381 -15.63 -25.45 -11.61
N SER A 382 -16.25 -25.70 -12.74
CA SER A 382 -17.41 -26.61 -12.88
C SER A 382 -17.12 -28.02 -12.37
N GLY A 383 -15.92 -28.57 -12.58
CA GLY A 383 -15.53 -29.90 -12.11
C GLY A 383 -15.02 -29.96 -10.66
N VAL A 384 -14.79 -28.80 -10.03
CA VAL A 384 -14.19 -28.73 -8.69
C VAL A 384 -15.23 -28.63 -7.60
N LEU A 385 -16.27 -27.87 -7.87
CA LEU A 385 -17.31 -27.49 -6.89
C LEU A 385 -18.61 -28.33 -7.04
N SER A 386 -18.55 -29.44 -7.80
CA SER A 386 -19.65 -30.39 -8.02
C SER A 386 -19.46 -31.62 -7.14
N GLY A 387 -19.95 -31.64 -5.91
CA GLY A 387 -19.81 -32.77 -4.99
C GLY A 387 -20.69 -32.60 -3.76
N LYS A 388 -20.71 -33.62 -2.87
CA LYS A 388 -21.43 -33.51 -1.59
C LYS A 388 -20.83 -32.36 -0.77
N GLY A 389 -21.64 -31.34 -0.47
CA GLY A 389 -21.20 -30.12 0.26
C GLY A 389 -20.73 -28.99 -0.64
N GLY A 390 -20.64 -29.18 -1.97
CA GLY A 390 -20.17 -28.18 -2.92
C GLY A 390 -20.97 -26.87 -2.86
N ASP A 391 -22.28 -26.91 -2.72
CA ASP A 391 -23.11 -25.70 -2.67
C ASP A 391 -22.89 -24.88 -1.38
N THR A 392 -22.68 -25.57 -0.24
CA THR A 392 -22.36 -24.90 1.03
C THR A 392 -20.99 -24.27 0.95
N PHE A 393 -20.02 -24.98 0.38
CA PHE A 393 -18.67 -24.47 0.16
C PHE A 393 -18.65 -23.27 -0.81
N LYS A 394 -19.41 -23.33 -1.91
CA LYS A 394 -19.60 -22.19 -2.83
C LYS A 394 -20.08 -20.94 -2.10
N LYS A 395 -21.10 -21.08 -1.25
CA LYS A 395 -21.65 -19.98 -0.46
C LYS A 395 -20.62 -19.41 0.50
N MET A 396 -19.88 -20.28 1.21
CA MET A 396 -18.85 -19.89 2.17
C MET A 396 -17.71 -19.12 1.50
N ILE A 397 -17.14 -19.64 0.40
CA ILE A 397 -16.06 -18.96 -0.34
C ILE A 397 -16.55 -17.64 -0.93
N SER A 398 -17.77 -17.62 -1.49
CA SER A 398 -18.34 -16.37 -2.02
C SER A 398 -18.45 -15.32 -0.92
N ALA A 399 -18.97 -15.70 0.25
CA ALA A 399 -19.17 -14.82 1.40
C ALA A 399 -17.87 -14.39 2.12
N SER A 400 -16.73 -15.08 1.90
CA SER A 400 -15.48 -14.73 2.54
C SER A 400 -15.04 -13.31 2.19
N ALA A 401 -14.92 -12.45 3.21
CA ALA A 401 -14.38 -11.10 3.11
C ALA A 401 -12.85 -11.07 3.18
N LEU A 402 -12.21 -12.16 3.61
CA LEU A 402 -10.76 -12.26 3.85
C LEU A 402 -9.96 -12.39 2.55
N LEU A 403 -10.53 -13.04 1.54
CA LEU A 403 -9.86 -13.33 0.27
C LEU A 403 -10.31 -12.37 -0.82
N CYS A 404 -9.39 -11.85 -1.60
CA CYS A 404 -9.73 -11.16 -2.84
C CYS A 404 -10.22 -12.15 -3.91
N ASN A 405 -10.84 -11.63 -4.97
CA ASN A 405 -11.47 -12.49 -5.97
C ASN A 405 -10.49 -13.44 -6.65
N SER A 406 -9.30 -12.95 -7.02
CA SER A 406 -8.27 -13.78 -7.66
C SER A 406 -7.74 -14.89 -6.74
N ASP A 407 -7.72 -14.66 -5.40
CA ASP A 407 -7.32 -15.69 -4.43
C ASP A 407 -8.40 -16.73 -4.24
N LYS A 408 -9.69 -16.35 -4.26
CA LYS A 408 -10.81 -17.30 -4.26
C LYS A 408 -10.73 -18.26 -5.45
N TYR A 409 -10.42 -17.73 -6.67
CA TYR A 409 -10.15 -18.59 -7.82
C TYR A 409 -8.94 -19.48 -7.62
N SER A 410 -7.82 -18.94 -7.13
CA SER A 410 -6.61 -19.74 -6.86
C SER A 410 -6.89 -20.88 -5.89
N PHE A 411 -7.62 -20.60 -4.83
CA PHE A 411 -7.98 -21.58 -3.83
C PHE A 411 -8.86 -22.71 -4.43
N CYS A 412 -9.93 -22.35 -5.13
CA CYS A 412 -10.80 -23.34 -5.78
C CYS A 412 -10.03 -24.17 -6.80
N LEU A 413 -9.18 -23.55 -7.62
CA LEU A 413 -8.35 -24.27 -8.60
C LEU A 413 -7.34 -25.22 -7.94
N SER A 414 -6.82 -24.87 -6.75
CA SER A 414 -5.93 -25.76 -6.00
C SER A 414 -6.66 -27.03 -5.51
N LEU A 415 -7.93 -26.93 -5.19
CA LEU A 415 -8.76 -28.08 -4.82
C LEU A 415 -8.96 -29.06 -5.99
N ALA A 416 -8.88 -28.59 -7.24
CA ALA A 416 -8.93 -29.47 -8.42
C ALA A 416 -7.77 -30.48 -8.47
N GLN A 417 -6.65 -30.19 -7.81
CA GLN A 417 -5.48 -31.06 -7.75
C GLN A 417 -5.59 -32.13 -6.65
N VAL A 418 -6.59 -32.02 -5.77
CA VAL A 418 -6.83 -32.96 -4.68
C VAL A 418 -7.75 -34.09 -5.19
N PRO A 419 -7.47 -35.38 -4.86
CA PRO A 419 -8.35 -36.48 -5.22
C PRO A 419 -9.80 -36.27 -4.73
N GLU A 420 -10.76 -36.65 -5.54
CA GLU A 420 -12.20 -36.38 -5.30
C GLU A 420 -12.68 -36.81 -3.92
N SER A 421 -12.28 -38.01 -3.47
CA SER A 421 -12.63 -38.52 -2.14
C SER A 421 -12.10 -37.69 -0.98
N GLN A 422 -10.91 -37.13 -1.12
CA GLN A 422 -10.31 -36.23 -0.09
C GLN A 422 -10.96 -34.85 -0.17
N ARG A 423 -11.22 -34.35 -1.36
CA ARG A 423 -11.91 -33.08 -1.59
C ARG A 423 -13.32 -33.07 -0.99
N ASP A 424 -14.10 -34.16 -1.21
CA ASP A 424 -15.43 -34.28 -0.64
C ASP A 424 -15.42 -34.38 0.89
N LEU A 425 -14.38 -35.03 1.46
CA LEU A 425 -14.20 -35.07 2.89
C LEU A 425 -13.89 -33.69 3.46
N MET A 426 -12.97 -32.95 2.82
CA MET A 426 -12.63 -31.56 3.21
C MET A 426 -13.85 -30.65 3.11
N MET A 427 -14.59 -30.68 1.99
CA MET A 427 -15.78 -29.87 1.82
C MET A 427 -16.89 -30.25 2.80
N GLY A 428 -17.00 -31.53 3.16
CA GLY A 428 -17.96 -32.05 4.15
C GLY A 428 -17.63 -31.58 5.59
N GLN A 429 -16.36 -31.56 5.97
CA GLN A 429 -15.92 -31.06 7.28
C GLN A 429 -16.20 -29.57 7.43
N PHE A 430 -15.86 -28.78 6.40
CA PHE A 430 -16.19 -27.34 6.38
C PHE A 430 -17.69 -27.06 6.48
N SER A 431 -18.56 -27.98 5.99
CA SER A 431 -20.00 -27.78 6.05
C SER A 431 -20.59 -28.13 7.42
N ALA A 432 -20.03 -29.09 8.14
CA ALA A 432 -20.58 -29.58 9.43
C ALA A 432 -20.20 -28.67 10.61
N GLU A 433 -18.96 -28.19 10.67
CA GLU A 433 -18.49 -27.31 11.74
C GLU A 433 -19.05 -25.89 11.64
N ASN A 434 -19.27 -25.40 10.41
CA ASN A 434 -19.79 -24.05 10.18
C ASN A 434 -21.33 -23.92 10.28
N ALA A 435 -22.08 -25.00 10.28
CA ALA A 435 -23.55 -24.91 10.33
C ALA A 435 -24.07 -24.31 11.65
N ALA A 436 -23.36 -24.49 12.76
CA ALA A 436 -23.75 -23.95 14.06
C ALA A 436 -23.29 -22.47 14.25
N VAL A 437 -22.16 -22.08 13.66
CA VAL A 437 -21.63 -20.72 13.71
C VAL A 437 -22.33 -19.82 12.67
N GLN A 438 -22.78 -20.41 11.56
CA GLN A 438 -23.35 -19.68 10.42
C GLN A 438 -24.68 -19.00 10.68
N GLU A 439 -25.46 -19.41 11.64
CA GLU A 439 -26.78 -18.77 11.87
C GLU A 439 -26.66 -17.44 12.62
N MET A 440 -25.68 -17.29 13.52
CA MET A 440 -25.45 -16.04 14.25
C MET A 440 -24.57 -15.05 13.48
N GLU A 441 -23.61 -15.53 12.66
CA GLU A 441 -22.71 -14.70 11.89
C GLU A 441 -23.22 -14.33 10.49
N LYS A 442 -24.26 -15.01 9.97
CA LYS A 442 -24.80 -14.79 8.61
C LYS A 442 -25.17 -13.35 8.32
N GLU A 443 -25.84 -12.69 9.26
CA GLU A 443 -26.22 -11.28 9.09
C GLU A 443 -25.03 -10.32 9.18
N GLU A 444 -24.06 -10.61 10.04
CA GLU A 444 -22.87 -9.78 10.21
C GLU A 444 -21.86 -9.97 9.07
N LEU A 445 -21.67 -11.23 8.61
CA LEU A 445 -20.86 -11.57 7.44
C LEU A 445 -21.45 -11.00 6.15
N MET A 446 -22.76 -11.11 5.93
CA MET A 446 -23.43 -10.47 4.79
C MET A 446 -23.32 -8.95 4.84
N LYS A 447 -23.48 -8.33 6.00
CA LYS A 447 -23.27 -6.88 6.17
C LYS A 447 -21.83 -6.47 5.89
N LYS A 448 -20.84 -7.28 6.28
CA LYS A 448 -19.40 -7.05 5.99
C LYS A 448 -19.09 -7.29 4.51
N GLU A 449 -19.67 -8.29 3.88
CA GLU A 449 -19.41 -8.59 2.45
C GLU A 449 -19.89 -7.48 1.53
N ILE A 450 -21.06 -6.88 1.83
CA ILE A 450 -21.65 -5.79 1.06
C ILE A 450 -21.04 -4.44 1.46
N SER A 451 -20.15 -4.40 2.48
CA SER A 451 -19.57 -3.14 2.86
C SER A 451 -18.70 -2.57 1.73
N ARG A 452 -18.94 -1.31 1.39
CA ARG A 452 -18.20 -0.59 0.31
C ARG A 452 -16.69 -0.64 0.54
N GLU A 453 -16.27 -0.62 1.79
CA GLU A 453 -14.86 -0.72 2.17
C GLU A 453 -14.25 -2.08 1.81
N ASN A 454 -14.95 -3.19 2.09
CA ASN A 454 -14.47 -4.53 1.74
C ASN A 454 -14.42 -4.75 0.22
N ILE A 455 -15.39 -4.22 -0.53
CA ILE A 455 -15.39 -4.26 -1.99
C ILE A 455 -14.14 -3.55 -2.54
N SER A 456 -13.89 -2.32 -2.10
CA SER A 456 -12.72 -1.56 -2.57
C SER A 456 -11.41 -2.25 -2.17
N ASN A 457 -11.32 -2.78 -0.93
CA ASN A 457 -10.13 -3.48 -0.46
C ASN A 457 -9.83 -4.73 -1.31
N ARG A 458 -10.81 -5.60 -1.53
CA ARG A 458 -10.66 -6.79 -2.38
C ARG A 458 -10.19 -6.43 -3.79
N TYR A 459 -10.79 -5.41 -4.38
CA TYR A 459 -10.40 -4.99 -5.72
C TYR A 459 -8.98 -4.39 -5.78
N ILE A 460 -8.58 -3.60 -4.79
CA ILE A 460 -7.22 -3.07 -4.69
C ILE A 460 -6.21 -4.21 -4.50
N GLN A 461 -6.55 -5.25 -3.73
CA GLN A 461 -5.72 -6.45 -3.60
C GLN A 461 -5.60 -7.21 -4.93
N ASP A 462 -6.70 -7.39 -5.69
CA ASP A 462 -6.65 -8.01 -7.03
C ASP A 462 -5.75 -7.22 -7.98
N LEU A 463 -5.87 -5.87 -7.99
CA LEU A 463 -5.00 -4.98 -8.76
C LEU A 463 -3.53 -5.13 -8.34
N TYR A 464 -3.25 -5.10 -7.03
CA TYR A 464 -1.90 -5.25 -6.50
C TYR A 464 -1.27 -6.58 -6.94
N ARG A 465 -2.01 -7.69 -6.84
CA ARG A 465 -1.56 -9.01 -7.29
C ARG A 465 -1.25 -9.03 -8.77
N PHE A 466 -2.11 -8.45 -9.61
CA PHE A 466 -1.87 -8.36 -11.04
C PHE A 466 -0.55 -7.63 -11.34
N PHE A 467 -0.35 -6.44 -10.82
CA PHE A 467 0.84 -5.65 -11.12
C PHE A 467 2.13 -6.26 -10.53
N LYS A 468 2.04 -7.07 -9.48
CA LYS A 468 3.22 -7.71 -8.87
C LYS A 468 3.49 -9.13 -9.38
N LEU A 469 2.47 -9.89 -9.80
CA LEU A 469 2.61 -11.32 -10.08
C LEU A 469 2.34 -11.70 -11.54
N TYR A 470 1.65 -10.88 -12.33
CA TYR A 470 1.38 -11.22 -13.73
C TYR A 470 2.69 -11.47 -14.51
N ILE A 471 2.73 -12.51 -15.32
CA ILE A 471 3.95 -12.94 -16.01
C ILE A 471 4.57 -11.85 -16.91
N ARG A 472 3.72 -11.01 -17.50
CA ARG A 472 4.14 -9.89 -18.36
C ARG A 472 3.96 -8.52 -17.66
N ARG A 473 4.03 -8.46 -16.33
CA ARG A 473 3.83 -7.22 -15.54
C ARG A 473 4.71 -6.06 -15.98
N THR A 474 5.88 -6.34 -16.53
CA THR A 474 6.83 -5.32 -17.01
C THR A 474 6.32 -4.56 -18.24
N GLU A 475 5.25 -5.02 -18.90
CA GLU A 475 4.60 -4.31 -20.01
C GLU A 475 3.61 -3.24 -19.53
N PHE A 476 3.32 -3.19 -18.23
CA PHE A 476 2.33 -2.29 -17.63
C PHE A 476 2.98 -1.24 -16.75
N THR A 477 2.36 -0.06 -16.70
CA THR A 477 2.67 0.94 -15.70
C THR A 477 2.10 0.49 -14.35
N ASP A 478 2.97 0.12 -13.41
CA ASP A 478 2.54 -0.31 -12.06
C ASP A 478 2.20 0.92 -11.20
N PRO A 479 0.94 1.16 -10.86
CA PRO A 479 0.56 2.28 -10.01
C PRO A 479 1.06 2.12 -8.56
N PHE A 480 1.37 0.88 -8.14
CA PHE A 480 1.88 0.54 -6.82
C PHE A 480 3.42 0.48 -6.75
N ALA A 481 4.14 0.91 -7.80
CA ALA A 481 5.60 1.00 -7.78
C ALA A 481 6.11 2.07 -6.80
N GLY A 482 5.28 3.05 -6.47
CA GLY A 482 5.54 4.10 -5.48
C GLY A 482 4.36 4.26 -4.50
N HIS A 483 4.49 5.23 -3.61
CA HIS A 483 3.42 5.56 -2.67
C HIS A 483 2.31 6.34 -3.37
N ILE A 484 1.11 5.74 -3.53
CA ILE A 484 -0.07 6.45 -4.03
C ILE A 484 -0.51 7.46 -2.96
N ASN A 485 -0.16 8.73 -3.15
CA ASN A 485 -0.55 9.80 -2.25
C ASN A 485 -1.56 10.72 -2.96
N LEU A 486 -2.84 10.56 -2.65
CA LEU A 486 -3.92 11.34 -3.25
C LEU A 486 -3.92 12.81 -2.82
N LEU A 487 -3.21 13.17 -1.75
CA LEU A 487 -3.04 14.57 -1.34
C LEU A 487 -2.20 15.38 -2.35
N HIS A 488 -1.40 14.71 -3.17
CA HIS A 488 -0.65 15.35 -4.25
C HIS A 488 -1.51 15.57 -5.52
N VAL A 489 -2.75 15.11 -5.52
CA VAL A 489 -3.70 15.34 -6.61
C VAL A 489 -4.52 16.59 -6.30
N SER A 490 -4.13 17.73 -6.87
CA SER A 490 -4.67 19.05 -6.51
C SER A 490 -6.20 19.16 -6.60
N VAL A 491 -6.81 18.47 -7.58
CA VAL A 491 -8.27 18.45 -7.76
C VAL A 491 -9.02 17.66 -6.67
N LEU A 492 -8.31 16.79 -5.91
CA LEU A 492 -8.87 16.03 -4.78
C LEU A 492 -8.64 16.72 -3.42
N ASN A 493 -7.81 17.77 -3.37
CA ASN A 493 -7.54 18.48 -2.11
C ASN A 493 -8.80 18.96 -1.38
N PRO A 494 -9.83 19.52 -2.06
CA PRO A 494 -11.06 19.94 -1.35
C PRO A 494 -11.79 18.78 -0.66
N LEU A 495 -11.63 17.56 -1.16
CA LEU A 495 -12.26 16.34 -0.61
C LEU A 495 -11.51 15.76 0.59
N LEU A 496 -10.18 15.97 0.67
CA LEU A 496 -9.30 15.33 1.65
C LEU A 496 -8.71 16.31 2.67
N SER A 497 -8.99 17.63 2.54
CA SER A 497 -8.42 18.66 3.41
C SER A 497 -9.29 19.00 4.64
N ASP A 498 -10.39 18.28 4.85
CA ASP A 498 -11.16 18.46 6.09
C ASP A 498 -10.41 17.84 7.29
N SER A 499 -10.69 18.37 8.47
CA SER A 499 -10.00 17.98 9.70
C SER A 499 -10.10 16.51 10.04
N ASP A 500 -11.26 15.89 9.80
CA ASP A 500 -11.47 14.48 10.12
C ASP A 500 -10.65 13.59 9.20
N SER A 501 -10.59 13.91 7.90
CA SER A 501 -9.79 13.19 6.93
C SER A 501 -8.30 13.37 7.20
N LEU A 502 -7.84 14.61 7.45
CA LEU A 502 -6.43 14.87 7.77
C LEU A 502 -6.00 14.15 9.06
N ARG A 503 -6.86 14.20 10.10
CA ARG A 503 -6.58 13.51 11.37
C ARG A 503 -6.51 12.01 11.17
N LEU A 504 -7.49 11.39 10.53
CA LEU A 504 -7.56 9.94 10.34
C LEU A 504 -6.37 9.41 9.53
N ILE A 505 -6.03 10.07 8.42
CA ILE A 505 -4.92 9.68 7.57
C ILE A 505 -3.59 9.95 8.29
N GLY A 506 -3.44 11.10 8.96
CA GLY A 506 -2.25 11.46 9.73
C GLY A 506 -1.98 10.48 10.86
N GLU A 507 -3.01 10.08 11.61
CA GLU A 507 -2.91 9.05 12.65
C GLU A 507 -2.48 7.69 12.10
N TYR A 508 -3.00 7.32 10.95
CA TYR A 508 -2.60 6.07 10.31
C TYR A 508 -1.11 6.09 9.93
N TYR A 509 -0.66 7.14 9.24
CA TYR A 509 0.76 7.30 8.91
C TYR A 509 1.65 7.33 10.16
N PHE A 510 1.24 8.04 11.20
CA PHE A 510 1.98 8.15 12.45
C PHE A 510 2.16 6.79 13.14
N ARG A 511 1.08 6.00 13.25
CA ARG A 511 1.13 4.64 13.84
C ARG A 511 2.03 3.71 13.06
N ARG A 512 2.09 3.85 11.74
CA ARG A 512 2.93 3.04 10.84
C ARG A 512 4.38 3.54 10.71
N GLY A 513 4.73 4.64 11.38
CA GLY A 513 6.09 5.18 11.37
C GLY A 513 6.45 6.00 10.12
N TYR A 514 5.47 6.35 9.27
CA TYR A 514 5.63 7.26 8.13
C TYR A 514 5.60 8.70 8.62
N TYR A 515 6.66 9.08 9.37
CA TYR A 515 6.68 10.36 10.10
C TYR A 515 6.78 11.58 9.19
N ALA A 516 7.27 11.45 7.96
CA ALA A 516 7.34 12.55 7.01
C ALA A 516 5.95 12.91 6.48
N GLU A 517 5.17 11.92 6.08
CA GLU A 517 3.80 12.06 5.57
C GLU A 517 2.85 12.48 6.71
N ALA A 518 3.00 11.87 7.90
CA ALA A 518 2.22 12.27 9.07
C ALA A 518 2.45 13.73 9.46
N LEU A 519 3.71 14.19 9.41
CA LEU A 519 4.09 15.57 9.72
C LEU A 519 3.36 16.57 8.82
N GLU A 520 3.38 16.35 7.50
CA GLU A 520 2.69 17.23 6.54
C GLU A 520 1.21 17.41 6.89
N LEU A 521 0.55 16.31 7.27
CA LEU A 521 -0.87 16.33 7.61
C LEU A 521 -1.16 17.02 8.94
N PHE A 522 -0.34 16.75 9.96
CA PHE A 522 -0.49 17.40 11.26
C PHE A 522 -0.17 18.88 11.21
N GLU A 523 0.77 19.32 10.37
CA GLU A 523 1.05 20.74 10.13
C GLU A 523 -0.15 21.44 9.48
N ARG A 524 -0.76 20.85 8.45
CA ARG A 524 -2.01 21.36 7.85
C ARG A 524 -3.13 21.42 8.89
N LEU A 525 -3.25 20.40 9.73
CA LEU A 525 -4.27 20.31 10.77
C LEU A 525 -4.04 21.36 11.87
N SER A 526 -2.78 21.60 12.27
CA SER A 526 -2.42 22.60 13.27
C SER A 526 -2.75 24.04 12.84
N ALA A 527 -2.75 24.32 11.54
CA ALA A 527 -3.16 25.60 10.99
C ALA A 527 -4.66 25.89 11.18
N ALA A 528 -5.49 24.84 11.32
CA ALA A 528 -6.92 24.97 11.59
C ALA A 528 -7.24 24.85 13.10
N TYR A 529 -6.44 24.13 13.87
CA TYR A 529 -6.67 23.80 15.28
C TYR A 529 -5.48 24.19 16.15
N HIS A 530 -5.34 25.50 16.40
CA HIS A 530 -4.24 26.05 17.20
C HIS A 530 -4.24 25.65 18.67
N SER A 531 -5.33 25.11 19.21
CA SER A 531 -5.50 24.81 20.64
C SER A 531 -5.44 23.30 20.96
N ASP A 532 -5.04 22.44 20.01
CA ASP A 532 -4.92 21.00 20.25
C ASP A 532 -3.47 20.62 20.58
N SER A 533 -3.20 20.41 21.88
CA SER A 533 -1.89 20.00 22.39
C SER A 533 -1.39 18.70 21.78
N GLU A 534 -2.29 17.74 21.50
CA GLU A 534 -1.94 16.42 20.95
C GLU A 534 -1.37 16.53 19.54
N ILE A 535 -1.91 17.44 18.72
CA ILE A 535 -1.40 17.67 17.36
C ILE A 535 0.06 18.15 17.43
N TYR A 536 0.34 19.15 18.29
CA TYR A 536 1.71 19.65 18.46
C TYR A 536 2.68 18.61 19.05
N GLN A 537 2.19 17.75 19.94
CA GLN A 537 2.97 16.61 20.44
C GLN A 537 3.37 15.65 19.31
N LYS A 538 2.45 15.34 18.40
CA LYS A 538 2.71 14.47 17.24
C LYS A 538 3.64 15.14 16.23
N ILE A 539 3.46 16.42 15.95
CA ILE A 539 4.39 17.20 15.12
C ILE A 539 5.81 17.15 15.71
N GLY A 540 5.95 17.45 17.00
CA GLY A 540 7.24 17.41 17.69
C GLY A 540 7.88 16.02 17.66
N PHE A 541 7.06 14.95 17.82
CA PHE A 541 7.54 13.59 17.76
C PHE A 541 8.02 13.20 16.33
N CYS A 542 7.29 13.61 15.29
CA CYS A 542 7.69 13.38 13.91
C CYS A 542 9.04 14.06 13.59
N TYR A 543 9.21 15.33 13.99
CA TYR A 543 10.49 16.03 13.85
C TYR A 543 11.61 15.37 14.64
N GLN A 544 11.33 14.92 15.88
CA GLN A 544 12.30 14.20 16.70
C GLN A 544 12.77 12.90 16.04
N LYS A 545 11.86 12.15 15.40
CA LYS A 545 12.18 10.91 14.66
C LYS A 545 12.99 11.18 13.39
N LYS A 546 12.82 12.34 12.78
CA LYS A 546 13.63 12.81 11.65
C LYS A 546 15.02 13.36 12.09
N GLY A 547 15.27 13.48 13.40
CA GLY A 547 16.51 14.05 13.93
C GLY A 547 16.54 15.59 13.98
N ASP A 548 15.44 16.24 13.63
CA ASP A 548 15.30 17.71 13.67
C ASP A 548 14.83 18.14 15.06
N TYR A 549 15.76 18.22 15.98
CA TYR A 549 15.47 18.54 17.38
C TYR A 549 15.08 20.01 17.60
N ALA A 550 15.44 20.90 16.69
CA ALA A 550 15.10 22.32 16.79
C ALA A 550 13.60 22.53 16.52
N ASN A 551 13.09 22.05 15.41
CA ASN A 551 11.67 22.13 15.07
C ASN A 551 10.82 21.24 16.01
N ALA A 552 11.37 20.10 16.46
CA ALA A 552 10.71 19.27 17.47
C ALA A 552 10.51 20.04 18.78
N LEU A 553 11.54 20.76 19.25
CA LEU A 553 11.47 21.57 20.47
C LEU A 553 10.41 22.67 20.36
N GLU A 554 10.36 23.38 19.23
CA GLU A 554 9.37 24.43 19.00
C GLU A 554 7.94 23.88 19.09
N ALA A 555 7.68 22.73 18.46
CA ALA A 555 6.38 22.09 18.50
C ALA A 555 6.01 21.62 19.92
N PHE A 556 6.95 21.02 20.66
CA PHE A 556 6.69 20.60 22.03
C PHE A 556 6.48 21.78 22.99
N LEU A 557 7.15 22.91 22.81
CA LEU A 557 6.90 24.12 23.57
C LEU A 557 5.50 24.70 23.31
N LYS A 558 5.01 24.65 22.05
CA LYS A 558 3.63 24.99 21.74
C LYS A 558 2.64 24.06 22.46
N ALA A 559 2.93 22.77 22.48
CA ALA A 559 2.12 21.79 23.19
C ALA A 559 2.12 22.04 24.71
N GLU A 560 3.25 22.42 25.29
CA GLU A 560 3.38 22.78 26.72
C GLU A 560 2.57 24.02 27.09
N ILE A 561 2.55 25.04 26.24
CA ILE A 561 1.75 26.26 26.45
C ILE A 561 0.26 25.91 26.54
N ILE A 562 -0.22 24.99 25.69
CA ILE A 562 -1.63 24.59 25.66
C ILE A 562 -1.98 23.66 26.83
N SER A 563 -1.09 22.73 27.16
CA SER A 563 -1.27 21.76 28.25
C SER A 563 0.00 21.73 29.12
N PRO A 564 0.10 22.67 30.09
CA PRO A 564 1.20 22.69 31.06
C PRO A 564 1.20 21.39 31.88
N ASP A 565 2.38 21.02 32.36
CA ASP A 565 2.59 19.87 33.26
C ASP A 565 2.26 18.47 32.66
N ASN A 566 2.12 18.39 31.34
CA ASN A 566 2.04 17.09 30.70
C ASN A 566 3.42 16.40 30.75
N PHE A 567 3.51 15.32 31.55
CA PHE A 567 4.73 14.57 31.79
C PHE A 567 5.44 14.13 30.50
N TRP A 568 4.67 13.63 29.54
CA TRP A 568 5.22 13.15 28.27
C TRP A 568 5.88 14.29 27.48
N THR A 569 5.21 15.45 27.39
CA THR A 569 5.72 16.64 26.68
C THR A 569 6.98 17.18 27.34
N ILE A 570 6.98 17.36 28.67
CA ILE A 570 8.13 17.84 29.44
C ILE A 570 9.35 16.95 29.23
N ARG A 571 9.16 15.63 29.30
CA ARG A 571 10.24 14.67 29.04
C ARG A 571 10.77 14.75 27.61
N ARG A 572 9.91 14.98 26.61
CA ARG A 572 10.33 15.15 25.20
C ARG A 572 11.11 16.44 24.98
N ILE A 573 10.70 17.55 25.59
CA ILE A 573 11.45 18.80 25.57
C ILE A 573 12.85 18.61 26.14
N ALA A 574 12.95 17.97 27.31
CA ALA A 574 14.24 17.65 27.93
C ALA A 574 15.12 16.80 26.99
N THR A 575 14.53 15.81 26.33
CA THR A 575 15.25 14.96 25.37
C THR A 575 15.75 15.77 24.16
N CYS A 576 14.96 16.72 23.64
CA CYS A 576 15.39 17.60 22.56
C CYS A 576 16.60 18.45 22.99
N TYR A 577 16.54 19.11 24.17
CA TYR A 577 17.65 19.90 24.68
C TYR A 577 18.92 19.05 24.85
N ARG A 578 18.82 17.84 25.38
CA ARG A 578 19.98 16.95 25.53
C ARG A 578 20.59 16.60 24.18
N ASN A 579 19.79 16.22 23.18
CA ASN A 579 20.31 15.92 21.85
C ASN A 579 20.91 17.14 21.13
N MET A 580 20.43 18.35 21.47
CA MET A 580 21.02 19.61 21.02
C MET A 580 22.29 19.99 21.80
N LYS A 581 22.80 19.12 22.69
CA LYS A 581 24.01 19.37 23.54
C LYS A 581 23.84 20.55 24.48
N LYS A 582 22.64 20.74 25.03
CA LYS A 582 22.28 21.76 26.03
C LYS A 582 21.86 21.07 27.35
N PRO A 583 22.78 20.41 28.08
CA PRO A 583 22.44 19.58 29.24
C PRO A 583 21.86 20.40 30.41
N GLU A 584 22.20 21.66 30.58
CA GLU A 584 21.64 22.54 31.61
C GLU A 584 20.13 22.75 31.44
N MET A 585 19.72 23.05 30.21
CA MET A 585 18.29 23.20 29.88
C MET A 585 17.57 21.87 29.99
N ALA A 586 18.21 20.77 29.54
CA ALA A 586 17.66 19.43 29.66
C ALA A 586 17.40 19.04 31.13
N LEU A 587 18.36 19.33 32.04
CA LEU A 587 18.24 19.08 33.47
C LEU A 587 17.05 19.82 34.09
N SER A 588 16.87 21.09 33.76
CA SER A 588 15.75 21.90 34.22
C SER A 588 14.39 21.22 33.92
N TYR A 589 14.22 20.72 32.71
CA TYR A 589 13.00 20.03 32.29
C TYR A 589 12.92 18.60 32.85
N TYR A 590 14.03 17.84 32.97
CA TYR A 590 13.99 16.53 33.60
C TYR A 590 13.67 16.63 35.09
N HIS A 591 14.13 17.63 35.82
CA HIS A 591 13.73 17.85 37.20
C HIS A 591 12.25 18.21 37.34
N ARG A 592 11.67 18.92 36.39
CA ARG A 592 10.22 19.10 36.34
C ARG A 592 9.48 17.77 36.13
N ALA A 593 9.99 16.93 35.22
CA ALA A 593 9.44 15.59 34.99
C ALA A 593 9.59 14.71 36.22
N GLU A 594 10.72 14.77 36.94
CA GLU A 594 10.96 14.04 38.20
C GLU A 594 9.94 14.42 39.29
N LYS A 595 9.57 15.70 39.40
CA LYS A 595 8.54 16.16 40.38
C LYS A 595 7.19 15.51 40.11
N ILE A 596 6.85 15.24 38.84
CA ILE A 596 5.57 14.61 38.46
C ILE A 596 5.64 13.10 38.67
N GLN A 597 6.75 12.45 38.29
CA GLN A 597 6.99 11.01 38.43
C GLN A 597 8.38 10.72 39.02
N PRO A 598 8.55 10.73 40.35
CA PRO A 598 9.85 10.60 41.00
C PRO A 598 10.56 9.25 40.81
N GLU A 599 9.78 8.18 40.56
CA GLU A 599 10.28 6.80 40.40
C GLU A 599 10.47 6.39 38.93
N ASN A 600 10.28 7.30 37.99
CA ASN A 600 10.42 6.97 36.60
C ASN A 600 11.89 6.73 36.22
N LEU A 601 12.24 5.46 36.01
CA LEU A 601 13.62 5.02 35.73
C LEU A 601 14.25 5.76 34.54
N SER A 602 13.47 6.01 33.48
CA SER A 602 13.96 6.70 32.28
C SER A 602 14.33 8.16 32.59
N VAL A 603 13.57 8.84 33.45
CA VAL A 603 13.86 10.22 33.86
C VAL A 603 15.12 10.24 34.68
N GLN A 604 15.24 9.37 35.69
CA GLN A 604 16.43 9.27 36.57
C GLN A 604 17.68 8.98 35.74
N MET A 605 17.63 8.01 34.84
CA MET A 605 18.74 7.71 33.92
C MET A 605 19.16 8.91 33.08
N ASN A 606 18.19 9.66 32.53
CA ASN A 606 18.48 10.80 31.68
C ASN A 606 19.07 11.99 32.46
N ILE A 607 18.64 12.20 33.71
CA ILE A 607 19.28 13.18 34.62
C ILE A 607 20.74 12.81 34.83
N GLY A 608 21.01 11.53 35.17
CA GLY A 608 22.37 11.02 35.32
C GLY A 608 23.23 11.26 34.07
N HIS A 609 22.65 11.00 32.87
CA HIS A 609 23.36 11.24 31.61
C HIS A 609 23.68 12.72 31.39
N CYS A 610 22.77 13.64 31.72
CA CYS A 610 23.03 15.07 31.63
C CYS A 610 24.19 15.52 32.57
N TYR A 611 24.24 14.99 33.79
CA TYR A 611 25.37 15.27 34.70
C TYR A 611 26.68 14.68 34.18
N VAL A 612 26.67 13.50 33.56
CA VAL A 612 27.86 12.96 32.87
C VAL A 612 28.33 13.88 31.73
N GLU A 613 27.40 14.41 30.95
CA GLU A 613 27.73 15.37 29.87
C GLU A 613 28.33 16.67 30.42
N GLN A 614 27.96 17.08 31.63
CA GLN A 614 28.57 18.20 32.37
C GLN A 614 29.84 17.81 33.12
N LYS A 615 30.26 16.54 33.09
CA LYS A 615 31.39 15.95 33.82
C LYS A 615 31.23 15.96 35.35
N ASP A 616 30.02 16.11 35.84
CA ASP A 616 29.67 15.98 37.25
C ASP A 616 29.28 14.51 37.53
N TYR A 617 30.32 13.69 37.66
CA TYR A 617 30.14 12.24 37.83
C TYR A 617 29.63 11.87 39.24
N GLU A 618 29.85 12.74 40.24
CA GLU A 618 29.34 12.49 41.60
C GLU A 618 27.84 12.65 41.68
N GLU A 619 27.28 13.71 41.10
CA GLU A 619 25.85 13.90 41.01
C GLU A 619 25.23 12.83 40.11
N ALA A 620 25.82 12.48 38.97
CA ALA A 620 25.36 11.44 38.08
C ALA A 620 25.18 10.09 38.82
N LEU A 621 26.14 9.74 39.69
CA LEU A 621 26.08 8.50 40.46
C LEU A 621 24.88 8.45 41.40
N LYS A 622 24.45 9.55 42.01
CA LYS A 622 23.25 9.57 42.88
C LYS A 622 22.01 9.10 42.11
N TYR A 623 21.83 9.59 40.89
CA TYR A 623 20.70 9.24 40.05
C TYR A 623 20.78 7.80 39.52
N TYR A 624 21.98 7.35 39.14
CA TYR A 624 22.15 5.96 38.69
C TYR A 624 21.96 4.97 39.83
N PHE A 625 22.41 5.27 41.06
CA PHE A 625 22.11 4.43 42.23
C PHE A 625 20.63 4.40 42.58
N LYS A 626 19.92 5.51 42.38
CA LYS A 626 18.46 5.52 42.51
C LYS A 626 17.81 4.57 41.53
N VAL A 627 18.29 4.51 40.29
CA VAL A 627 17.81 3.55 39.28
C VAL A 627 18.13 2.11 39.69
N ASP A 628 19.36 1.83 40.11
CA ASP A 628 19.79 0.51 40.57
C ASP A 628 18.99 0.03 41.79
N TYR A 629 18.62 0.94 42.69
CA TYR A 629 17.74 0.65 43.82
C TYR A 629 16.29 0.35 43.43
N LEU A 630 15.76 1.07 42.45
CA LEU A 630 14.38 0.87 41.98
C LEU A 630 14.21 -0.33 41.05
N ASP A 631 15.28 -0.75 40.36
CA ASP A 631 15.29 -1.89 39.43
C ASP A 631 16.62 -2.66 39.56
N PRO A 632 16.78 -3.44 40.68
CA PRO A 632 18.05 -4.10 40.98
C PRO A 632 18.43 -5.21 40.00
N GLU A 633 17.44 -5.85 39.37
CA GLU A 633 17.64 -6.96 38.44
C GLU A 633 17.76 -6.50 36.99
N GLY A 634 17.29 -5.28 36.68
CA GLY A 634 17.22 -4.75 35.31
C GLY A 634 18.59 -4.39 34.72
N GLY A 635 19.63 -4.24 35.53
CA GLY A 635 21.01 -4.02 35.07
C GLY A 635 21.27 -2.74 34.26
N LYS A 636 20.26 -1.92 34.01
CA LYS A 636 20.34 -0.75 33.13
C LYS A 636 21.33 0.31 33.62
N ALA A 637 21.46 0.45 34.96
CA ALA A 637 22.34 1.44 35.58
C ALA A 637 23.75 0.92 35.82
N TRP A 638 24.03 -0.38 35.71
CA TRP A 638 25.32 -0.94 36.08
C TRP A 638 26.50 -0.36 35.28
N ARG A 639 26.36 -0.27 33.93
CA ARG A 639 27.40 0.29 33.08
C ARG A 639 27.74 1.76 33.42
N PRO A 640 26.76 2.68 33.50
CA PRO A 640 27.04 4.04 33.89
C PRO A 640 27.54 4.17 35.34
N ILE A 641 27.06 3.34 36.31
CA ILE A 641 27.60 3.33 37.69
C ILE A 641 29.07 2.91 37.67
N ALA A 642 29.41 1.83 36.98
CA ALA A 642 30.77 1.30 36.94
C ALA A 642 31.73 2.33 36.35
N TRP A 643 31.35 2.97 35.22
CA TRP A 643 32.18 3.94 34.55
C TRP A 643 32.32 5.24 35.34
N CYS A 644 31.24 5.82 35.85
CA CYS A 644 31.30 7.02 36.68
C CYS A 644 32.08 6.80 38.00
N SER A 645 31.91 5.62 38.66
CA SER A 645 32.66 5.27 39.83
C SER A 645 34.15 5.23 39.54
N PHE A 646 34.57 4.70 38.39
CA PHE A 646 35.95 4.69 37.97
C PHE A 646 36.49 6.11 37.79
N LEU A 647 35.73 7.00 37.11
CA LEU A 647 36.12 8.39 36.87
C LEU A 647 36.23 9.24 38.15
N VAL A 648 35.44 8.93 39.17
CA VAL A 648 35.48 9.56 40.52
C VAL A 648 36.56 8.96 41.41
N GLY A 649 37.24 7.91 40.94
CA GLY A 649 38.30 7.23 41.71
C GLY A 649 37.82 6.14 42.68
N LYS A 650 36.53 5.77 42.70
CA LYS A 650 35.96 4.68 43.51
C LYS A 650 36.19 3.35 42.81
N LYS A 651 37.45 2.93 42.71
CA LYS A 651 37.90 1.83 41.86
C LYS A 651 37.32 0.47 42.25
N GLU A 652 37.21 0.18 43.54
CA GLU A 652 36.66 -1.06 44.09
C GLU A 652 35.14 -1.16 43.81
N GLN A 653 34.46 -0.02 43.83
CA GLN A 653 33.03 0.03 43.46
C GLN A 653 32.86 -0.21 41.95
N ALA A 654 33.67 0.41 41.09
CA ALA A 654 33.70 0.17 39.67
C ALA A 654 33.94 -1.30 39.34
N GLN A 655 34.90 -1.95 40.03
CA GLN A 655 35.21 -3.36 39.88
C GLN A 655 34.00 -4.23 40.14
N ARG A 656 33.29 -4.02 41.27
CA ARG A 656 32.10 -4.83 41.66
C ARG A 656 30.99 -4.73 40.59
N TYR A 657 30.76 -3.56 40.05
CA TYR A 657 29.73 -3.40 39.01
C TYR A 657 30.16 -3.98 37.66
N TYR A 658 31.46 -3.90 37.29
CA TYR A 658 31.94 -4.60 36.11
C TYR A 658 31.89 -6.10 36.25
N GLU A 659 32.17 -6.67 37.45
CA GLU A 659 31.99 -8.10 37.72
C GLU A 659 30.53 -8.53 37.47
N LYS A 660 29.53 -7.79 37.98
CA LYS A 660 28.11 -8.04 37.69
C LYS A 660 27.80 -8.00 36.18
N ILE A 661 28.36 -7.01 35.45
CA ILE A 661 28.15 -6.84 33.99
C ILE A 661 28.76 -8.03 33.22
N LEU A 662 29.95 -8.49 33.67
CA LEU A 662 30.66 -9.57 32.98
C LEU A 662 30.00 -10.93 33.21
N ASP A 663 29.22 -11.10 34.29
CA ASP A 663 28.46 -12.31 34.60
C ASP A 663 27.11 -12.40 33.89
N ASP A 664 26.58 -11.26 33.34
CA ASP A 664 25.31 -11.25 32.63
C ASP A 664 25.55 -11.38 31.10
N LYS A 665 25.47 -10.31 30.32
CA LYS A 665 25.67 -10.30 28.87
C LYS A 665 26.73 -9.24 28.49
N PRO A 666 28.02 -9.54 28.69
CA PRO A 666 29.06 -8.57 28.43
C PRO A 666 29.30 -8.35 26.94
N VAL A 667 29.57 -7.10 26.57
CA VAL A 667 30.04 -6.70 25.23
C VAL A 667 31.54 -6.41 25.26
N SER A 668 32.18 -6.33 24.11
CA SER A 668 33.63 -6.06 23.98
C SER A 668 34.06 -4.83 24.79
N LEU A 669 33.25 -3.74 24.77
CA LEU A 669 33.56 -2.51 25.53
C LEU A 669 33.51 -2.71 27.05
N ASP A 670 32.69 -3.62 27.56
CA ASP A 670 32.63 -3.93 29.01
C ASP A 670 33.92 -4.55 29.50
N TYR A 671 34.47 -5.51 28.74
CA TYR A 671 35.78 -6.09 29.03
C TYR A 671 36.90 -5.06 28.93
N PHE A 672 36.85 -4.16 27.95
CA PHE A 672 37.82 -3.09 27.77
C PHE A 672 37.85 -2.15 28.99
N ASN A 673 36.68 -1.68 29.40
CA ASN A 673 36.54 -0.78 30.54
C ASN A 673 36.87 -1.48 31.87
N ALA A 674 36.44 -2.73 32.06
CA ALA A 674 36.84 -3.55 33.22
C ALA A 674 38.37 -3.74 33.29
N GLY A 675 39.02 -3.93 32.13
CA GLY A 675 40.48 -3.96 32.04
C GLY A 675 41.13 -2.68 32.53
N HIS A 676 40.58 -1.51 32.24
CA HIS A 676 41.07 -0.24 32.76
C HIS A 676 40.95 -0.15 34.30
N VAL A 677 39.84 -0.65 34.87
CA VAL A 677 39.63 -0.68 36.31
C VAL A 677 40.67 -1.60 36.97
N GLU A 678 40.83 -2.83 36.51
CA GLU A 678 41.78 -3.80 37.04
C GLU A 678 43.24 -3.32 36.93
N PHE A 679 43.57 -2.67 35.77
CA PHE A 679 44.88 -2.05 35.61
C PHE A 679 45.15 -0.96 36.65
N SER A 680 44.14 -0.11 36.93
CA SER A 680 44.24 0.95 37.93
C SER A 680 44.32 0.47 39.37
N LEU A 681 43.86 -0.74 39.64
CA LEU A 681 43.94 -1.46 40.92
C LEU A 681 45.27 -2.23 41.07
N GLY A 682 46.09 -2.28 40.02
CA GLY A 682 47.35 -3.01 40.02
C GLY A 682 47.24 -4.50 39.67
N HIS A 683 46.06 -4.96 39.28
CA HIS A 683 45.80 -6.34 38.89
C HIS A 683 46.18 -6.61 37.43
N ILE A 684 47.44 -6.45 37.07
CA ILE A 684 47.98 -6.42 35.72
C ILE A 684 47.58 -7.68 34.91
N ARG A 685 47.65 -8.87 35.50
CA ARG A 685 47.30 -10.12 34.80
C ARG A 685 45.82 -10.18 34.41
N LYS A 686 44.96 -9.77 35.32
CA LYS A 686 43.48 -9.75 35.07
C LYS A 686 43.12 -8.70 34.02
N ALA A 687 43.77 -7.53 34.06
CA ALA A 687 43.63 -6.50 33.09
C ALA A 687 44.00 -6.98 31.67
N ILE A 688 45.13 -7.66 31.50
CA ILE A 688 45.59 -8.21 30.24
C ILE A 688 44.58 -9.27 29.73
N ASP A 689 44.05 -10.15 30.60
CA ASP A 689 43.04 -11.13 30.22
C ASP A 689 41.77 -10.44 29.68
N TYR A 690 41.28 -9.42 30.39
CA TYR A 690 40.11 -8.66 29.95
C TYR A 690 40.35 -7.92 28.62
N TYR A 691 41.49 -7.31 28.39
CA TYR A 691 41.81 -6.71 27.09
C TYR A 691 41.85 -7.74 25.95
N ARG A 692 42.40 -8.93 26.22
CA ARG A 692 42.38 -10.05 25.23
C ARG A 692 40.95 -10.49 24.88
N ARG A 693 40.08 -10.64 25.89
CA ARG A 693 38.67 -10.99 25.68
C ARG A 693 37.93 -9.92 24.92
N SER A 694 38.19 -8.65 25.23
CA SER A 694 37.63 -7.52 24.45
C SER A 694 38.01 -7.60 22.99
N ILE A 695 39.30 -7.86 22.67
CA ILE A 695 39.78 -8.01 21.30
C ILE A 695 39.13 -9.22 20.62
N CYS A 696 39.08 -10.37 21.28
CA CYS A 696 38.42 -11.56 20.73
C CYS A 696 36.97 -11.30 20.34
N LEU A 697 36.19 -10.67 21.23
CA LEU A 697 34.79 -10.33 20.96
C LEU A 697 34.64 -9.31 19.83
N LEU A 698 35.59 -8.38 19.67
CA LEU A 698 35.57 -7.41 18.57
C LEU A 698 35.75 -8.08 17.21
N TYR A 699 36.61 -9.10 17.11
CA TYR A 699 36.85 -9.84 15.87
C TYR A 699 35.80 -10.93 15.59
N THR A 700 35.09 -11.41 16.61
CA THR A 700 34.03 -12.41 16.44
C THR A 700 32.63 -11.78 16.25
N SER A 701 32.47 -10.48 16.51
CA SER A 701 31.26 -9.75 16.16
C SER A 701 31.17 -9.54 14.66
N PRO A 702 30.07 -9.88 13.99
CA PRO A 702 29.87 -9.58 12.58
C PRO A 702 30.05 -8.07 12.34
N SER A 703 30.92 -7.72 11.39
CA SER A 703 31.18 -6.34 11.02
C SER A 703 29.88 -5.62 10.64
N PRO A 704 29.72 -4.32 10.90
CA PRO A 704 28.60 -3.54 10.38
C PRO A 704 28.43 -3.65 8.86
N ARG A 705 29.49 -3.98 8.13
CA ARG A 705 29.46 -4.27 6.69
C ARG A 705 28.81 -5.62 6.36
N ASP A 706 28.88 -6.61 7.24
CA ASP A 706 28.31 -7.94 7.02
C ASP A 706 26.79 -7.94 7.29
N ARG A 707 26.27 -6.95 8.02
CA ARG A 707 24.82 -6.74 8.23
C ARG A 707 24.10 -6.07 7.06
N SER A 708 24.84 -5.52 6.10
CA SER A 708 24.27 -4.89 4.89
C SER A 708 24.21 -5.83 3.68
N VAL A 709 24.65 -7.07 3.80
CA VAL A 709 24.70 -8.08 2.72
C VAL A 709 23.81 -9.31 3.02
N SER A 710 23.11 -9.33 4.14
CA SER A 710 22.14 -10.40 4.48
C SER A 710 20.70 -9.89 4.43
#